data_6b392b0d8726a54be435c1502b8c529d
#
_entry.id   6b392b0d8726a54be435c1502b8c529d
#
_cell.length_a   1.000
_cell.length_b   1.000
_cell.length_c   1.000
_cell.angle_alpha   90.00
_cell.angle_beta   90.00
_cell.angle_gamma   90.00
#
_symmetry.space_group_name_H-M   'P 1'
#
loop_
_entity.id
_entity.type
_entity.pdbx_description
1 polymer ?
#
loop_
_entity_poly.entity_id
_entity_poly.type
_entity_poly.pdbx_seq_one_letter_code
_entity_poly.pdbx_strand_id
1 'polypeptide(L)'
;MESAGSASAWKSSLEALPPEAAPALVPLLDGFAALLAPLEPPATGAACLAVFDAGPGQLGGPRIAQIAVLLALARRAEAAGVRFAWGVLQQPGAALSPGTGAEGLRQLLKARTPHEASGPEIAAWRTRLEERPEWDEVWVIGAPRIGTPPDFPRASHLQLWDALDPGARRIGVSVRRDQRNEETTLDLPEDAVCVRLLRAGIRGPDEREPVATLSPFGDLARDEPPPAEVGERAASPEPHRTRNGSAGSRFGTALHRLTGRTALASRLSRAVGRRHASYIRKMREMFESGDLDSALRHAIPLAAEAGPRRLPLRAFTPRADLHIRPERSRPWSVAEISPDLHGELRRLYRDAFQRLEAQDRVEEAAFLLAEVMHAHEEAVSFLEHHGRLRLAAEMAEARDLAPGLVVRQWFLAGDRQRGLRIARRASAFGDAVARLERSRETSQAGELRRLWAGELAAAGDYAAAVDTLWPLEEERHRALEWMDRAIDQGGAPAGRMLARKVALAPEPFAEVRLAALSLLESWRAEGAAARLAFADTLRRGPKTPEVAALARAAVRAVARDSGRLGARMESADFRHLASFAGDGALRADALALPLPPPALWITRDEPLEVEIAARDAGTVAAYDAAFLPNGLTAVALGEAGVRLLARGGRVVAELDQPAHRLVVSDHGDRAIALARRGDSWRLARLDFSLRRAEAWCEARLDAFAPDYDGALWFVAGADGLLAAETTAKRLDGAWGVRLPGTALAIARTPARCSLIVAGEESELWTYELPALILRRRDPVTLAPATRRSRRVAVSAEGDLAEPSAGLPAGRKITLQIHEGPAIEIPFDGSGRAGEPVLAGDWAALPIHASDAICVFLVHLPTAAIRAEITLGRSTRVGLRLTRHYLTLADDRGRVVALDLENGQVRRDFRL
;
A
#
# COMPACT_ATOMS: atom_id res chain seq x y z
N MET A 1 42.20 -46.27 -48.06
CA MET A 1 42.14 -44.93 -47.47
C MET A 1 40.98 -44.92 -46.56
N GLU A 2 41.26 -44.99 -45.29
CA GLU A 2 40.30 -45.11 -44.20
C GLU A 2 39.37 -43.88 -44.12
N SER A 3 38.07 -44.05 -44.17
CA SER A 3 37.09 -43.05 -43.82
C SER A 3 37.15 -42.87 -42.32
N ALA A 4 37.81 -41.82 -41.86
CA ALA A 4 37.65 -41.34 -40.49
C ALA A 4 36.18 -41.10 -40.24
N GLY A 5 35.60 -41.89 -39.33
CA GLY A 5 34.19 -41.81 -38.93
C GLY A 5 33.88 -40.37 -38.41
N SER A 6 33.07 -39.64 -39.14
CA SER A 6 32.41 -38.41 -38.68
C SER A 6 31.66 -38.73 -37.41
N ALA A 7 32.15 -38.31 -36.26
CA ALA A 7 31.42 -38.41 -35.00
C ALA A 7 30.03 -37.80 -35.19
N SER A 8 28.98 -38.56 -34.90
CA SER A 8 27.58 -38.15 -35.04
C SER A 8 27.35 -36.83 -34.31
N ALA A 9 26.86 -35.82 -35.02
CA ALA A 9 26.73 -34.46 -34.50
C ALA A 9 25.86 -34.38 -33.24
N TRP A 10 24.78 -35.17 -33.16
CA TRP A 10 23.89 -35.18 -31.97
C TRP A 10 24.54 -35.90 -30.77
N LYS A 11 25.46 -36.89 -31.00
CA LYS A 11 26.22 -37.56 -29.91
C LYS A 11 27.24 -36.57 -29.30
N SER A 12 27.97 -35.83 -30.12
CA SER A 12 28.85 -34.77 -29.65
C SER A 12 28.11 -33.69 -28.84
N SER A 13 26.83 -33.46 -29.17
CA SER A 13 25.98 -32.55 -28.40
C SER A 13 25.64 -33.11 -27.02
N LEU A 14 25.33 -34.40 -26.91
CA LEU A 14 25.13 -35.07 -25.62
C LEU A 14 26.39 -35.06 -24.75
N GLU A 15 27.55 -35.25 -25.34
CA GLU A 15 28.85 -35.20 -24.66
C GLU A 15 29.19 -33.78 -24.17
N ALA A 16 28.64 -32.72 -24.81
CA ALA A 16 28.81 -31.32 -24.41
C ALA A 16 27.95 -30.93 -23.21
N LEU A 17 26.94 -31.72 -22.83
CA LEU A 17 26.13 -31.54 -21.65
C LEU A 17 26.91 -31.84 -20.36
N PRO A 18 26.51 -31.32 -19.20
CA PRO A 18 27.07 -31.77 -17.92
C PRO A 18 26.97 -33.28 -17.79
N PRO A 19 28.02 -33.96 -17.23
CA PRO A 19 28.12 -35.43 -17.23
C PRO A 19 26.89 -36.15 -16.66
N GLU A 20 26.19 -35.54 -15.73
CA GLU A 20 24.98 -36.12 -15.12
C GLU A 20 23.70 -35.80 -15.94
N ALA A 21 23.72 -34.76 -16.79
CA ALA A 21 22.58 -34.35 -17.58
C ALA A 21 22.40 -35.22 -18.83
N ALA A 22 23.46 -35.63 -19.45
CA ALA A 22 23.41 -36.45 -20.65
C ALA A 22 22.63 -37.77 -20.41
N PRO A 23 23.00 -38.64 -19.43
CA PRO A 23 22.24 -39.86 -19.16
C PRO A 23 20.83 -39.61 -18.69
N ALA A 24 20.57 -38.53 -17.95
CA ALA A 24 19.23 -38.20 -17.46
C ALA A 24 18.28 -37.73 -18.58
N LEU A 25 18.81 -37.15 -19.67
CA LEU A 25 18.00 -36.71 -20.84
C LEU A 25 17.70 -37.85 -21.82
N VAL A 26 18.43 -38.95 -21.78
CA VAL A 26 18.26 -40.05 -22.72
C VAL A 26 16.80 -40.61 -22.71
N PRO A 27 16.16 -40.88 -21.58
CA PRO A 27 14.77 -41.38 -21.58
C PRO A 27 13.80 -40.41 -22.26
N LEU A 28 13.96 -39.09 -22.03
CA LEU A 28 13.16 -38.05 -22.66
C LEU A 28 13.41 -37.96 -24.17
N LEU A 29 14.70 -38.06 -24.59
CA LEU A 29 15.10 -38.10 -25.98
C LEU A 29 14.52 -39.32 -26.70
N ASP A 30 14.58 -40.51 -26.10
CA ASP A 30 14.03 -41.75 -26.66
C ASP A 30 12.50 -41.70 -26.73
N GLY A 31 11.85 -41.02 -25.75
CA GLY A 31 10.40 -40.78 -25.80
C GLY A 31 10.02 -39.93 -27.02
N PHE A 32 10.74 -38.85 -27.31
CA PHE A 32 10.54 -38.04 -28.52
C PHE A 32 10.91 -38.80 -29.80
N ALA A 33 11.97 -39.59 -29.79
CA ALA A 33 12.31 -40.41 -30.95
C ALA A 33 11.21 -41.43 -31.28
N ALA A 34 10.59 -42.02 -30.24
CA ALA A 34 9.49 -42.98 -30.42
C ALA A 34 8.24 -42.27 -31.01
N LEU A 35 7.92 -41.05 -30.58
CA LEU A 35 6.84 -40.23 -31.12
C LEU A 35 7.05 -39.81 -32.59
N LEU A 36 8.30 -39.57 -32.96
CA LEU A 36 8.68 -39.19 -34.33
C LEU A 36 8.89 -40.38 -35.27
N ALA A 37 9.10 -41.59 -34.75
CA ALA A 37 9.37 -42.81 -35.52
C ALA A 37 8.26 -43.22 -36.51
N PRO A 38 6.94 -43.10 -36.16
CA PRO A 38 5.85 -43.42 -37.06
C PRO A 38 5.67 -42.49 -38.25
N LEU A 39 6.37 -41.35 -38.21
CA LEU A 39 6.27 -40.30 -39.26
C LEU A 39 7.23 -40.64 -40.42
N GLU A 40 6.77 -40.45 -41.66
CA GLU A 40 7.63 -40.65 -42.83
C GLU A 40 8.94 -39.86 -42.70
N PRO A 41 10.12 -40.47 -42.93
CA PRO A 41 11.41 -39.76 -42.89
C PRO A 41 11.44 -38.69 -44.00
N PRO A 42 12.22 -37.59 -43.83
CA PRO A 42 12.41 -36.62 -44.88
C PRO A 42 13.04 -37.29 -46.13
N ALA A 43 12.61 -36.83 -47.35
CA ALA A 43 13.11 -37.37 -48.63
C ALA A 43 14.62 -37.19 -48.76
N THR A 44 15.32 -38.11 -49.41
CA THR A 44 16.77 -38.02 -49.59
C THR A 44 17.12 -36.73 -50.37
N GLY A 45 18.03 -35.94 -49.86
CA GLY A 45 18.41 -34.64 -50.41
C GLY A 45 17.60 -33.44 -49.96
N ALA A 46 16.55 -33.69 -49.17
CA ALA A 46 15.74 -32.68 -48.51
C ALA A 46 16.51 -31.91 -47.40
N ALA A 47 15.89 -30.80 -46.90
CA ALA A 47 16.40 -30.08 -45.76
C ALA A 47 15.34 -29.95 -44.68
N CYS A 48 15.73 -30.16 -43.41
CA CYS A 48 14.84 -30.07 -42.24
C CYS A 48 15.13 -28.79 -41.42
N LEU A 49 14.09 -28.05 -41.11
CA LEU A 49 14.15 -26.84 -40.29
C LEU A 49 13.28 -26.99 -39.06
N ALA A 50 13.84 -26.65 -37.88
CA ALA A 50 13.11 -26.59 -36.62
C ALA A 50 13.07 -25.13 -36.10
N VAL A 51 11.87 -24.62 -35.77
CA VAL A 51 11.65 -23.26 -35.23
C VAL A 51 11.13 -23.38 -33.81
N PHE A 52 11.89 -22.89 -32.84
CA PHE A 52 11.62 -23.02 -31.42
C PHE A 52 11.03 -21.74 -30.82
N ASP A 53 9.93 -21.86 -30.09
CA ASP A 53 9.35 -20.81 -29.27
C ASP A 53 10.23 -20.60 -28.03
N ALA A 54 10.69 -19.37 -27.80
CA ALA A 54 11.48 -18.98 -26.63
C ALA A 54 10.67 -18.20 -25.60
N GLY A 55 9.35 -18.09 -25.76
CA GLY A 55 8.44 -17.32 -24.94
C GLY A 55 8.22 -17.89 -23.52
N PRO A 56 7.52 -17.13 -22.67
CA PRO A 56 7.28 -17.47 -21.26
C PRO A 56 6.58 -18.82 -21.05
N GLY A 57 5.74 -19.24 -21.99
CA GLY A 57 5.08 -20.54 -21.95
C GLY A 57 6.06 -21.72 -21.94
N GLN A 58 7.28 -21.51 -22.42
CA GLN A 58 8.32 -22.52 -22.52
C GLN A 58 9.30 -22.55 -21.34
N LEU A 59 9.08 -21.73 -20.29
CA LEU A 59 9.99 -21.69 -19.12
C LEU A 59 9.94 -23.01 -18.33
N GLY A 60 11.11 -23.44 -17.88
CA GLY A 60 11.30 -24.63 -17.02
C GLY A 60 11.26 -25.95 -17.78
N GLY A 61 10.35 -26.84 -17.41
CA GLY A 61 10.21 -28.17 -18.00
C GLY A 61 10.10 -28.20 -19.53
N PRO A 62 9.20 -27.40 -20.16
CA PRO A 62 9.09 -27.31 -21.61
C PRO A 62 10.42 -26.97 -22.29
N ARG A 63 11.26 -26.11 -21.71
CA ARG A 63 12.59 -25.76 -22.27
C ARG A 63 13.57 -26.96 -22.21
N ILE A 64 13.51 -27.72 -21.13
CA ILE A 64 14.29 -28.99 -21.07
C ILE A 64 13.85 -29.93 -22.17
N ALA A 65 12.54 -30.05 -22.40
CA ALA A 65 11.99 -30.85 -23.48
C ALA A 65 12.43 -30.35 -24.88
N GLN A 66 12.51 -29.02 -25.10
CA GLN A 66 13.03 -28.47 -26.35
C GLN A 66 14.45 -28.92 -26.68
N ILE A 67 15.32 -29.09 -25.67
CA ILE A 67 16.66 -29.65 -25.88
C ILE A 67 16.56 -31.07 -26.40
N ALA A 68 15.74 -31.91 -25.78
CA ALA A 68 15.54 -33.29 -26.20
C ALA A 68 14.94 -33.39 -27.63
N VAL A 69 13.95 -32.50 -27.94
CA VAL A 69 13.34 -32.41 -29.27
C VAL A 69 14.37 -31.98 -30.33
N LEU A 70 15.23 -30.98 -30.01
CA LEU A 70 16.30 -30.55 -30.92
C LEU A 70 17.24 -31.72 -31.27
N LEU A 71 17.65 -32.50 -30.28
CA LEU A 71 18.53 -33.69 -30.48
C LEU A 71 17.80 -34.81 -31.20
N ALA A 72 16.48 -35.05 -30.93
CA ALA A 72 15.68 -36.06 -31.61
C ALA A 72 15.49 -35.72 -33.10
N LEU A 73 15.17 -34.47 -33.45
CA LEU A 73 15.04 -34.04 -34.83
C LEU A 73 16.37 -34.07 -35.57
N ALA A 74 17.46 -33.67 -34.93
CA ALA A 74 18.81 -33.77 -35.52
C ALA A 74 19.23 -35.20 -35.78
N ARG A 75 18.99 -36.13 -34.82
CA ARG A 75 19.21 -37.59 -34.98
C ARG A 75 18.41 -38.14 -36.15
N ARG A 76 17.14 -37.75 -36.29
CA ARG A 76 16.27 -38.13 -37.38
C ARG A 76 16.77 -37.64 -38.72
N ALA A 77 17.18 -36.36 -38.82
CA ALA A 77 17.72 -35.77 -40.03
C ALA A 77 19.04 -36.44 -40.45
N GLU A 78 19.97 -36.70 -39.49
CA GLU A 78 21.22 -37.40 -39.73
C GLU A 78 20.97 -38.83 -40.23
N ALA A 79 20.03 -39.59 -39.63
CA ALA A 79 19.69 -40.92 -40.06
C ALA A 79 19.10 -40.97 -41.50
N ALA A 80 18.43 -39.91 -41.93
CA ALA A 80 17.89 -39.72 -43.27
C ALA A 80 18.95 -39.11 -44.26
N GLY A 81 20.13 -38.72 -43.80
CA GLY A 81 21.16 -38.10 -44.65
C GLY A 81 20.80 -36.67 -45.15
N VAL A 82 19.94 -35.93 -44.44
CA VAL A 82 19.46 -34.62 -44.82
C VAL A 82 20.09 -33.49 -44.00
N ARG A 83 20.15 -32.29 -44.55
CA ARG A 83 20.63 -31.11 -43.82
C ARG A 83 19.63 -30.70 -42.72
N PHE A 84 20.15 -30.34 -41.55
CA PHE A 84 19.38 -29.84 -40.42
C PHE A 84 19.80 -28.43 -40.03
N ALA A 85 18.82 -27.58 -39.80
CA ALA A 85 19.03 -26.27 -39.18
C ALA A 85 17.89 -25.92 -38.24
N TRP A 86 18.13 -24.97 -37.37
CA TRP A 86 17.09 -24.48 -36.46
C TRP A 86 17.16 -22.96 -36.23
N GLY A 87 16.09 -22.40 -35.78
CA GLY A 87 15.94 -20.98 -35.44
C GLY A 87 14.99 -20.74 -34.28
N VAL A 88 14.89 -19.47 -33.83
CA VAL A 88 14.02 -19.03 -32.72
C VAL A 88 12.85 -18.25 -33.28
N LEU A 89 11.63 -18.56 -32.88
CA LEU A 89 10.39 -18.00 -33.40
C LEU A 89 10.32 -16.46 -33.23
N GLN A 90 10.82 -15.93 -32.10
CA GLN A 90 10.90 -14.50 -31.80
C GLN A 90 12.05 -13.77 -32.52
N GLN A 91 12.86 -14.47 -33.34
CA GLN A 91 14.01 -13.90 -34.05
C GLN A 91 14.01 -14.28 -35.53
N PRO A 92 12.99 -13.88 -36.30
CA PRO A 92 12.85 -14.30 -37.69
C PRO A 92 13.98 -13.80 -38.60
N GLY A 93 14.65 -12.68 -38.26
CA GLY A 93 15.80 -12.14 -39.00
C GLY A 93 17.15 -12.72 -38.65
N ALA A 94 17.25 -13.56 -37.59
CA ALA A 94 18.52 -14.13 -37.16
C ALA A 94 19.01 -15.21 -38.15
N ALA A 95 20.36 -15.45 -38.21
CA ALA A 95 20.92 -16.55 -38.95
C ALA A 95 20.44 -17.88 -38.35
N LEU A 96 20.13 -18.85 -39.23
CA LEU A 96 19.82 -20.20 -38.80
C LEU A 96 21.07 -20.92 -38.27
N SER A 97 20.91 -21.62 -37.15
CA SER A 97 21.99 -22.45 -36.59
C SER A 97 22.01 -23.79 -37.34
N PRO A 98 23.15 -24.15 -37.98
CA PRO A 98 23.23 -25.40 -38.75
C PRO A 98 23.53 -26.60 -37.88
N GLY A 99 23.74 -26.46 -36.58
CA GLY A 99 24.26 -27.54 -35.75
C GLY A 99 23.63 -27.63 -34.37
N THR A 100 23.77 -28.78 -33.77
CA THR A 100 23.34 -29.12 -32.42
C THR A 100 24.48 -29.15 -31.40
N GLY A 101 25.68 -28.71 -31.78
CA GLY A 101 26.85 -28.70 -30.89
C GLY A 101 26.66 -27.82 -29.65
N ALA A 102 27.65 -27.79 -28.77
CA ALA A 102 27.61 -27.05 -27.51
C ALA A 102 27.17 -25.59 -27.68
N GLU A 103 27.62 -24.92 -28.74
CA GLU A 103 27.19 -23.52 -29.01
C GLU A 103 25.76 -23.41 -29.43
N GLY A 104 25.23 -24.32 -30.27
CA GLY A 104 23.83 -24.36 -30.64
C GLY A 104 22.90 -24.56 -29.42
N LEU A 105 23.25 -25.50 -28.55
CA LEU A 105 22.52 -25.73 -27.32
C LEU A 105 22.57 -24.51 -26.36
N ARG A 106 23.72 -23.83 -26.24
CA ARG A 106 23.84 -22.58 -25.48
C ARG A 106 22.95 -21.48 -26.07
N GLN A 107 22.91 -21.35 -27.39
CA GLN A 107 22.11 -20.37 -28.09
C GLN A 107 20.61 -20.62 -27.82
N LEU A 108 20.14 -21.88 -27.85
CA LEU A 108 18.75 -22.23 -27.54
C LEU A 108 18.42 -21.88 -26.09
N LEU A 109 19.29 -22.21 -25.13
CA LEU A 109 19.08 -21.87 -23.72
C LEU A 109 19.10 -20.37 -23.45
N LYS A 110 19.93 -19.59 -24.17
CA LYS A 110 20.01 -18.13 -24.03
C LYS A 110 18.84 -17.40 -24.70
N ALA A 111 18.13 -18.03 -25.60
CA ALA A 111 17.04 -17.43 -26.40
C ALA A 111 15.77 -17.10 -25.61
N ARG A 112 15.86 -16.97 -24.29
CA ARG A 112 14.72 -16.62 -23.42
C ARG A 112 14.19 -15.22 -23.72
N THR A 113 12.88 -15.09 -23.79
CA THR A 113 12.20 -13.80 -23.99
C THR A 113 11.00 -13.67 -23.06
N PRO A 114 10.72 -12.45 -22.54
CA PRO A 114 9.53 -12.20 -21.71
C PRO A 114 8.25 -12.04 -22.52
N HIS A 115 8.32 -12.00 -23.86
CA HIS A 115 7.17 -11.86 -24.73
C HIS A 115 6.92 -13.13 -25.53
N GLU A 116 5.66 -13.37 -25.80
CA GLU A 116 5.22 -14.44 -26.68
C GLU A 116 5.43 -14.01 -28.15
N ALA A 117 5.55 -14.97 -29.06
CA ALA A 117 5.69 -14.69 -30.46
C ALA A 117 4.52 -13.81 -30.95
N SER A 118 4.85 -12.69 -31.57
CA SER A 118 3.90 -11.71 -32.09
C SER A 118 3.44 -12.05 -33.51
N GLY A 119 2.26 -11.51 -33.93
CA GLY A 119 1.79 -11.64 -35.31
C GLY A 119 2.81 -11.23 -36.37
N PRO A 120 3.52 -10.11 -36.22
CA PRO A 120 4.60 -9.70 -37.16
C PRO A 120 5.74 -10.71 -37.24
N GLU A 121 6.17 -11.31 -36.11
CA GLU A 121 7.24 -12.32 -36.09
C GLU A 121 6.80 -13.61 -36.81
N ILE A 122 5.58 -14.06 -36.56
CA ILE A 122 4.99 -15.21 -37.28
C ILE A 122 4.87 -14.93 -38.76
N ALA A 123 4.43 -13.74 -39.15
CA ALA A 123 4.34 -13.33 -40.56
C ALA A 123 5.72 -13.28 -41.24
N ALA A 124 6.73 -12.74 -40.54
CA ALA A 124 8.11 -12.71 -41.07
C ALA A 124 8.68 -14.13 -41.27
N TRP A 125 8.40 -15.09 -40.33
CA TRP A 125 8.77 -16.48 -40.55
C TRP A 125 8.07 -17.09 -41.77
N ARG A 126 6.77 -16.83 -41.98
CA ARG A 126 6.05 -17.30 -43.19
C ARG A 126 6.71 -16.80 -44.47
N THR A 127 6.95 -15.51 -44.58
CA THR A 127 7.65 -14.92 -45.73
C THR A 127 9.00 -15.56 -45.96
N ARG A 128 9.80 -15.76 -44.87
CA ARG A 128 11.10 -16.42 -44.96
C ARG A 128 11.04 -17.87 -45.44
N LEU A 129 10.01 -18.61 -45.08
CA LEU A 129 9.78 -19.98 -45.52
C LEU A 129 9.27 -20.02 -46.98
N GLU A 130 8.49 -19.07 -47.42
CA GLU A 130 8.02 -18.93 -48.79
C GLU A 130 9.16 -18.53 -49.77
N GLU A 131 10.04 -17.64 -49.32
CA GLU A 131 11.22 -17.20 -50.09
C GLU A 131 12.31 -18.26 -50.25
N ARG A 132 12.32 -19.25 -49.32
CA ARG A 132 13.33 -20.34 -49.31
C ARG A 132 12.68 -21.72 -49.37
N PRO A 133 12.25 -22.17 -50.57
CA PRO A 133 11.58 -23.45 -50.73
C PRO A 133 12.49 -24.67 -50.51
N GLU A 134 13.75 -24.49 -50.22
CA GLU A 134 14.71 -25.53 -49.92
C GLU A 134 14.43 -26.35 -48.65
N TRP A 135 13.51 -25.92 -47.79
CA TRP A 135 13.09 -26.62 -46.60
C TRP A 135 11.88 -27.52 -46.88
N ASP A 136 12.10 -28.80 -47.03
CA ASP A 136 11.06 -29.80 -47.32
C ASP A 136 10.30 -30.26 -46.08
N GLU A 137 10.97 -30.25 -44.92
CA GLU A 137 10.35 -30.56 -43.61
C GLU A 137 10.55 -29.38 -42.64
N VAL A 138 9.46 -28.78 -42.23
CA VAL A 138 9.48 -27.64 -41.26
C VAL A 138 8.74 -28.05 -39.99
N TRP A 139 9.40 -27.89 -38.85
CA TRP A 139 8.85 -28.14 -37.52
C TRP A 139 8.71 -26.82 -36.76
N VAL A 140 7.53 -26.59 -36.16
CA VAL A 140 7.30 -25.47 -35.22
C VAL A 140 7.09 -26.07 -33.84
N ILE A 141 7.99 -25.72 -32.90
CA ILE A 141 8.03 -26.30 -31.56
C ILE A 141 7.71 -25.19 -30.54
N GLY A 142 6.61 -25.33 -29.79
CA GLY A 142 6.23 -24.29 -28.83
C GLY A 142 4.99 -24.61 -28.01
N ALA A 143 4.38 -23.60 -27.43
CA ALA A 143 3.16 -23.74 -26.63
C ALA A 143 1.95 -24.17 -27.48
N PRO A 144 0.91 -24.80 -26.92
CA PRO A 144 -0.27 -25.29 -27.63
C PRO A 144 -0.97 -24.25 -28.52
N ARG A 145 -0.86 -22.96 -28.19
CA ARG A 145 -1.42 -21.87 -28.98
C ARG A 145 -0.71 -21.62 -30.33
N ILE A 146 0.57 -22.02 -30.40
CA ILE A 146 1.39 -21.87 -31.60
C ILE A 146 1.14 -23.06 -32.50
N GLY A 147 0.74 -22.81 -33.72
CA GLY A 147 0.44 -23.91 -34.65
C GLY A 147 -1.02 -24.22 -34.85
N THR A 148 -1.92 -23.34 -34.42
CA THR A 148 -3.27 -23.37 -34.94
C THR A 148 -3.25 -22.79 -36.37
N PRO A 149 -3.84 -23.49 -37.37
CA PRO A 149 -4.02 -22.82 -38.68
C PRO A 149 -4.73 -21.48 -38.49
N PRO A 150 -4.26 -20.36 -39.04
CA PRO A 150 -3.49 -20.25 -40.28
C PRO A 150 -2.00 -19.92 -40.14
N ASP A 151 -1.40 -20.01 -38.93
CA ASP A 151 -0.06 -19.47 -38.70
C ASP A 151 1.02 -20.15 -39.56
N PHE A 152 1.05 -21.50 -39.61
CA PHE A 152 2.02 -22.27 -40.37
C PHE A 152 1.34 -23.47 -41.07
N PRO A 153 0.62 -23.30 -42.18
CA PRO A 153 -0.28 -24.32 -42.73
C PRO A 153 0.44 -25.57 -43.29
N ARG A 154 1.73 -25.48 -43.61
CA ARG A 154 2.52 -26.59 -44.17
C ARG A 154 3.58 -27.15 -43.19
N ALA A 155 3.64 -26.60 -41.96
CA ALA A 155 4.61 -27.08 -40.97
C ALA A 155 4.01 -28.22 -40.11
N SER A 156 4.89 -29.12 -39.68
CA SER A 156 4.59 -30.02 -38.59
C SER A 156 4.70 -29.30 -37.25
N HIS A 157 3.79 -29.57 -36.33
CA HIS A 157 3.74 -28.90 -35.03
C HIS A 157 4.05 -29.88 -33.91
N LEU A 158 4.97 -29.49 -33.04
CA LEU A 158 5.25 -30.17 -31.78
C LEU A 158 4.98 -29.21 -30.64
N GLN A 159 3.85 -29.44 -29.96
CA GLN A 159 3.42 -28.60 -28.87
C GLN A 159 3.91 -29.15 -27.53
N LEU A 160 4.43 -28.26 -26.69
CA LEU A 160 5.01 -28.60 -25.39
C LEU A 160 4.38 -27.73 -24.31
N TRP A 161 3.90 -28.36 -23.24
CA TRP A 161 3.36 -27.68 -22.07
C TRP A 161 3.63 -28.45 -20.79
N ASP A 162 3.67 -27.76 -19.66
CA ASP A 162 3.71 -28.38 -18.35
C ASP A 162 2.37 -29.08 -18.07
N ALA A 163 2.38 -30.38 -17.79
CA ALA A 163 1.15 -31.12 -17.48
C ALA A 163 0.47 -30.65 -16.18
N LEU A 164 1.17 -29.85 -15.36
CA LEU A 164 0.69 -29.28 -14.10
C LEU A 164 0.17 -30.34 -13.12
N ASP A 165 0.73 -31.55 -13.20
CA ASP A 165 0.36 -32.63 -12.28
C ASP A 165 0.86 -32.33 -10.87
N PRO A 166 0.00 -32.45 -9.84
CA PRO A 166 0.43 -32.33 -8.46
C PRO A 166 1.48 -33.40 -8.08
N GLY A 167 2.64 -32.95 -7.60
CA GLY A 167 3.72 -33.82 -7.14
C GLY A 167 4.49 -34.57 -8.23
N ALA A 168 4.09 -34.49 -9.50
CA ALA A 168 4.79 -35.11 -10.63
C ALA A 168 5.40 -34.06 -11.58
N ARG A 169 6.49 -34.42 -12.25
CA ARG A 169 7.19 -33.56 -13.20
C ARG A 169 7.05 -34.14 -14.59
N ARG A 170 5.96 -33.82 -15.26
CA ARG A 170 5.63 -34.31 -16.59
C ARG A 170 5.37 -33.20 -17.57
N ILE A 171 5.71 -33.47 -18.82
CA ILE A 171 5.48 -32.61 -19.96
C ILE A 171 4.34 -33.20 -20.78
N GLY A 172 3.35 -32.37 -21.11
CA GLY A 172 2.38 -32.73 -22.16
C GLY A 172 3.03 -32.44 -23.52
N VAL A 173 2.84 -33.37 -24.44
CA VAL A 173 3.36 -33.33 -25.80
C VAL A 173 2.25 -33.63 -26.79
N SER A 174 2.08 -32.78 -27.80
CA SER A 174 1.21 -33.06 -28.94
C SER A 174 2.03 -32.93 -30.23
N VAL A 175 1.99 -34.00 -31.05
CA VAL A 175 2.61 -33.98 -32.37
C VAL A 175 1.52 -33.95 -33.42
N ARG A 176 1.51 -32.90 -34.25
CA ARG A 176 0.56 -32.75 -35.37
C ARG A 176 1.33 -32.71 -36.69
N ARG A 177 1.06 -33.65 -37.54
CA ARG A 177 1.56 -33.68 -38.91
C ARG A 177 0.47 -34.20 -39.84
N ASP A 178 0.14 -33.46 -40.86
CA ASP A 178 -0.97 -33.77 -41.79
C ASP A 178 -2.30 -33.94 -41.05
N GLN A 179 -2.89 -35.13 -41.10
CA GLN A 179 -4.11 -35.47 -40.37
C GLN A 179 -3.89 -36.23 -39.07
N ARG A 180 -2.62 -36.50 -38.71
CA ARG A 180 -2.28 -37.17 -37.46
C ARG A 180 -2.16 -36.14 -36.35
N ASN A 181 -2.79 -36.40 -35.22
CA ASN A 181 -2.62 -35.67 -33.97
C ASN A 181 -2.45 -36.72 -32.86
N GLU A 182 -1.26 -36.78 -32.31
CA GLU A 182 -0.94 -37.72 -31.23
C GLU A 182 -0.56 -36.88 -29.98
N GLU A 183 -1.20 -37.22 -28.86
CA GLU A 183 -1.03 -36.52 -27.60
C GLU A 183 -0.59 -37.50 -26.52
N THR A 184 0.46 -37.16 -25.76
CA THR A 184 1.00 -37.99 -24.70
C THR A 184 1.66 -37.14 -23.62
N THR A 185 2.10 -37.79 -22.54
CA THR A 185 2.90 -37.17 -21.49
C THR A 185 4.24 -37.88 -21.34
N LEU A 186 5.31 -37.10 -21.15
CA LEU A 186 6.66 -37.62 -20.91
C LEU A 186 7.16 -37.15 -19.56
N ASP A 187 7.91 -38.03 -18.88
CA ASP A 187 8.55 -37.70 -17.61
C ASP A 187 9.79 -36.82 -17.84
N LEU A 188 9.95 -35.80 -16.97
CA LEU A 188 11.13 -34.96 -16.96
C LEU A 188 12.23 -35.58 -16.08
N PRO A 189 13.52 -35.28 -16.36
CA PRO A 189 14.62 -35.63 -15.47
C PRO A 189 14.44 -35.05 -14.07
N GLU A 190 15.23 -35.56 -13.11
CA GLU A 190 15.27 -35.03 -11.75
C GLU A 190 15.51 -33.51 -11.74
N ASP A 191 14.84 -32.80 -10.80
CA ASP A 191 14.88 -31.33 -10.71
C ASP A 191 16.30 -30.78 -10.58
N ALA A 192 17.14 -31.44 -9.76
CA ALA A 192 18.53 -31.05 -9.56
C ALA A 192 19.38 -31.06 -10.85
N VAL A 193 19.10 -32.02 -11.73
CA VAL A 193 19.77 -32.13 -13.05
C VAL A 193 19.28 -31.01 -13.97
N CYS A 194 17.94 -30.79 -14.02
CA CYS A 194 17.35 -29.72 -14.83
C CYS A 194 17.84 -28.32 -14.39
N VAL A 195 17.94 -28.06 -13.08
CA VAL A 195 18.47 -26.81 -12.52
C VAL A 195 19.93 -26.61 -12.94
N ARG A 196 20.76 -27.64 -12.86
CA ARG A 196 22.16 -27.54 -13.29
C ARG A 196 22.27 -27.24 -14.78
N LEU A 197 21.50 -27.91 -15.61
CA LEU A 197 21.49 -27.68 -17.06
C LEU A 197 21.11 -26.22 -17.40
N LEU A 198 20.08 -25.67 -16.71
CA LEU A 198 19.60 -24.31 -16.96
C LEU A 198 20.51 -23.21 -16.38
N ARG A 199 21.25 -23.49 -15.29
CA ARG A 199 22.17 -22.53 -14.62
C ARG A 199 23.60 -22.57 -15.12
N ALA A 200 24.18 -23.76 -15.22
CA ALA A 200 25.60 -23.91 -15.54
C ALA A 200 25.89 -23.66 -17.03
N GLY A 201 24.86 -23.72 -17.86
CA GLY A 201 25.05 -23.67 -19.30
C GLY A 201 25.82 -24.93 -19.81
N ILE A 202 26.09 -24.94 -21.09
CA ILE A 202 26.82 -26.00 -21.78
C ILE A 202 28.30 -25.60 -21.86
N ARG A 203 29.19 -26.41 -21.37
CA ARG A 203 30.64 -26.12 -21.37
C ARG A 203 31.21 -26.14 -22.79
N GLY A 204 32.01 -25.13 -23.13
CA GLY A 204 32.86 -25.20 -24.31
C GLY A 204 34.08 -26.11 -24.06
N PRO A 205 34.73 -26.65 -25.15
CA PRO A 205 35.87 -27.55 -25.03
C PRO A 205 37.07 -26.95 -24.31
N ASP A 206 37.15 -25.61 -24.14
CA ASP A 206 38.27 -24.89 -23.56
C ASP A 206 37.98 -24.20 -22.21
N GLU A 207 36.78 -24.36 -21.62
CA GLU A 207 36.43 -23.70 -20.33
C GLU A 207 36.86 -24.60 -19.15
N ARG A 208 38.00 -24.26 -18.52
CA ARG A 208 38.39 -24.77 -17.19
C ARG A 208 37.33 -24.36 -16.15
N GLU A 209 37.11 -25.21 -15.14
CA GLU A 209 36.23 -24.91 -14.02
C GLU A 209 36.54 -23.51 -13.47
N PRO A 210 35.56 -22.58 -13.39
CA PRO A 210 35.73 -21.40 -12.59
C PRO A 210 35.93 -21.88 -11.15
N VAL A 211 37.09 -21.67 -10.58
CA VAL A 211 37.30 -21.75 -9.14
C VAL A 211 36.22 -20.89 -8.52
N ALA A 212 35.41 -21.51 -7.67
CA ALA A 212 34.31 -20.80 -6.97
C ALA A 212 34.93 -19.64 -6.18
N THR A 213 34.96 -18.46 -6.78
CA THR A 213 35.17 -17.22 -6.06
C THR A 213 33.94 -17.03 -5.21
N LEU A 214 34.09 -17.40 -3.95
CA LEU A 214 33.15 -17.04 -2.90
C LEU A 214 32.88 -15.54 -3.03
N SER A 215 31.67 -15.19 -3.42
CA SER A 215 31.22 -13.82 -3.39
C SER A 215 31.40 -13.31 -1.95
N PRO A 216 31.99 -12.11 -1.73
CA PRO A 216 32.20 -11.59 -0.38
C PRO A 216 30.90 -11.23 0.36
N PHE A 217 29.77 -11.42 -0.26
CA PHE A 217 28.44 -11.34 0.37
C PHE A 217 27.88 -12.76 0.47
N GLY A 218 28.26 -13.43 1.57
CA GLY A 218 27.73 -14.73 1.92
C GLY A 218 26.21 -14.71 1.97
N ASP A 219 25.63 -15.78 1.44
CA ASP A 219 24.23 -16.14 1.61
C ASP A 219 23.85 -16.09 3.10
N LEU A 220 23.25 -14.98 3.52
CA LEU A 220 22.50 -14.91 4.77
C LEU A 220 21.06 -15.40 4.51
N ALA A 221 20.95 -16.63 4.04
CA ALA A 221 19.80 -17.45 4.29
C ALA A 221 19.99 -18.10 5.67
N ARG A 222 19.71 -17.35 6.74
CA ARG A 222 19.53 -17.95 8.04
C ARG A 222 18.14 -18.54 8.07
N ASP A 223 18.08 -19.85 8.22
CA ASP A 223 16.91 -20.61 8.64
C ASP A 223 16.28 -19.92 9.86
N GLU A 224 15.00 -19.57 9.75
CA GLU A 224 14.20 -19.21 10.91
C GLU A 224 14.06 -20.46 11.80
N PRO A 225 14.41 -20.37 13.09
CA PRO A 225 14.09 -21.45 14.02
C PRO A 225 12.56 -21.53 14.22
N PRO A 226 12.04 -22.76 14.48
CA PRO A 226 10.61 -22.95 14.74
C PRO A 226 10.16 -22.20 16.00
N PRO A 227 8.87 -21.80 16.09
CA PRO A 227 8.37 -21.05 17.23
C PRO A 227 8.48 -21.88 18.51
N ALA A 228 9.15 -21.31 19.52
CA ALA A 228 9.23 -21.86 20.85
C ALA A 228 7.87 -21.81 21.53
N GLU A 229 7.48 -22.91 22.13
CA GLU A 229 6.31 -23.08 22.97
C GLU A 229 6.31 -22.10 24.16
N VAL A 230 5.14 -21.55 24.42
CA VAL A 230 4.88 -20.66 25.54
C VAL A 230 4.87 -21.50 26.83
N GLY A 231 5.92 -21.36 27.60
CA GLY A 231 5.98 -21.83 29.00
C GLY A 231 5.60 -20.70 29.94
N GLU A 232 4.64 -20.99 30.80
CA GLU A 232 4.12 -20.14 31.90
C GLU A 232 5.14 -19.84 33.01
N ARG A 233 4.92 -18.65 33.62
CA ARG A 233 5.31 -18.23 34.97
C ARG A 233 6.69 -17.61 35.22
N ALA A 234 6.70 -16.36 35.65
CA ALA A 234 6.77 -15.98 37.06
C ALA A 234 6.99 -14.47 37.28
N ALA A 235 6.19 -13.95 38.19
CA ALA A 235 6.48 -12.97 39.26
C ALA A 235 7.15 -11.62 38.92
N SER A 236 6.37 -10.59 39.19
CA SER A 236 6.79 -9.19 39.41
C SER A 236 7.78 -9.07 40.61
N PRO A 237 8.59 -8.04 40.61
CA PRO A 237 8.81 -7.32 41.88
C PRO A 237 8.45 -5.83 41.77
N GLU A 238 7.90 -5.37 42.90
CA GLU A 238 7.51 -3.99 43.19
C GLU A 238 8.68 -2.99 43.27
N PRO A 239 8.38 -1.68 43.30
CA PRO A 239 9.36 -0.64 43.06
C PRO A 239 10.07 -0.17 44.35
N HIS A 240 11.37 -0.01 44.28
CA HIS A 240 12.13 0.75 45.23
C HIS A 240 12.03 2.26 45.02
N ARG A 241 11.48 2.93 46.05
CA ARG A 241 11.63 4.36 46.29
C ARG A 241 13.10 4.71 46.57
N THR A 242 13.64 5.68 45.90
CA THR A 242 14.70 6.53 46.44
C THR A 242 14.39 7.99 46.26
N ARG A 243 14.63 8.69 47.32
CA ARG A 243 14.34 10.08 47.64
C ARG A 243 15.61 10.92 47.43
N ASN A 244 15.41 12.23 47.25
CA ASN A 244 16.37 13.33 47.30
C ASN A 244 16.96 13.73 45.92
N GLY A 245 17.05 14.98 45.63
CA GLY A 245 17.08 16.19 46.40
C GLY A 245 17.13 17.43 45.48
N SER A 246 16.73 18.49 46.04
CA SER A 246 16.67 19.84 45.53
C SER A 246 17.97 20.41 44.98
N ALA A 247 17.91 21.16 43.86
CA ALA A 247 18.74 22.36 43.72
C ALA A 247 18.05 23.31 42.74
N GLY A 248 17.69 24.46 43.22
CA GLY A 248 17.14 25.55 42.43
C GLY A 248 18.22 26.25 41.61
N SER A 249 17.78 26.79 40.51
CA SER A 249 18.50 27.91 39.87
C SER A 249 17.52 29.01 39.48
N ARG A 250 17.71 30.11 40.09
CA ARG A 250 17.16 31.44 39.78
C ARG A 250 17.86 31.97 38.53
N PHE A 251 17.09 32.29 37.52
CA PHE A 251 17.36 33.35 36.52
C PHE A 251 16.05 33.45 35.74
N GLY A 252 15.45 34.52 35.72
CA GLY A 252 15.63 35.85 35.75
C GLY A 252 14.50 36.70 35.31
N THR A 253 14.37 37.64 35.96
CA THR A 253 13.65 38.87 35.69
C THR A 253 14.52 39.78 34.88
N ALA A 254 14.10 40.12 33.66
CA ALA A 254 14.30 41.44 33.06
C ALA A 254 13.81 41.49 31.60
N LEU A 255 12.61 42.00 31.40
CA LEU A 255 12.30 42.93 30.31
C LEU A 255 10.83 43.38 30.40
N HIS A 256 10.58 44.23 31.35
CA HIS A 256 9.37 45.03 31.31
C HIS A 256 9.81 46.51 31.38
N ARG A 257 9.92 47.17 30.25
CA ARG A 257 9.77 48.63 30.10
C ARG A 257 9.64 48.97 28.62
N LEU A 258 8.42 49.35 28.26
CA LEU A 258 8.09 50.46 27.38
C LEU A 258 6.73 50.20 26.74
N THR A 259 5.69 50.79 27.24
CA THR A 259 4.93 51.79 26.51
C THR A 259 3.73 52.20 27.35
N GLY A 260 3.69 53.45 27.69
CA GLY A 260 2.59 54.10 28.40
C GLY A 260 1.39 54.35 27.48
N ARG A 261 0.33 53.53 27.70
CA ARG A 261 -1.07 53.82 27.38
C ARG A 261 -2.02 52.90 28.13
N THR A 262 -1.59 52.35 29.27
CA THR A 262 -2.30 51.28 29.99
C THR A 262 -2.80 51.65 31.37
N ALA A 263 -2.74 52.90 31.80
CA ALA A 263 -3.10 53.25 33.19
C ALA A 263 -4.62 53.12 33.50
N LEU A 264 -5.50 53.24 32.51
CA LEU A 264 -6.94 53.05 32.71
C LEU A 264 -7.34 51.58 32.53
N ALA A 265 -6.76 50.89 31.54
CA ALA A 265 -6.98 49.46 31.31
C ALA A 265 -6.45 48.57 32.45
N SER A 266 -5.31 48.99 33.06
CA SER A 266 -4.70 48.26 34.19
C SER A 266 -5.43 48.39 35.53
N ARG A 267 -6.21 49.50 35.73
CA ARG A 267 -7.09 49.64 36.92
C ARG A 267 -8.35 48.85 36.81
N LEU A 268 -8.95 48.79 35.62
CA LEU A 268 -10.12 47.92 35.33
C LEU A 268 -9.73 46.42 35.36
N SER A 269 -8.58 46.07 34.82
CA SER A 269 -8.11 44.67 34.84
C SER A 269 -7.78 44.18 36.27
N ARG A 270 -7.21 45.04 37.13
CA ARG A 270 -6.96 44.71 38.53
C ARG A 270 -8.23 44.58 39.39
N ALA A 271 -9.28 45.35 39.14
CA ALA A 271 -10.55 45.23 39.82
C ALA A 271 -11.32 44.01 39.37
N VAL A 272 -11.29 43.70 38.06
CA VAL A 272 -11.85 42.48 37.46
C VAL A 272 -11.05 41.26 37.95
N GLY A 273 -9.73 41.34 37.99
CA GLY A 273 -8.87 40.27 38.50
C GLY A 273 -9.13 39.92 39.98
N ARG A 274 -9.40 40.93 40.85
CA ARG A 274 -9.74 40.69 42.26
C ARG A 274 -11.14 40.00 42.43
N ARG A 275 -12.11 40.38 41.65
CA ARG A 275 -13.42 39.73 41.67
C ARG A 275 -13.32 38.27 41.17
N HIS A 276 -12.57 38.01 40.13
CA HIS A 276 -12.33 36.66 39.64
C HIS A 276 -11.55 35.82 40.64
N ALA A 277 -10.52 36.34 41.28
CA ALA A 277 -9.77 35.63 42.31
C ALA A 277 -10.65 35.31 43.53
N SER A 278 -11.56 36.21 43.93
CA SER A 278 -12.53 35.93 44.99
C SER A 278 -13.53 34.86 44.62
N TYR A 279 -13.99 34.82 43.35
CA TYR A 279 -14.92 33.83 42.86
C TYR A 279 -14.27 32.43 42.78
N ILE A 280 -13.04 32.35 42.25
CA ILE A 280 -12.27 31.12 42.19
C ILE A 280 -12.01 30.54 43.60
N ARG A 281 -11.68 31.44 44.56
CA ARG A 281 -11.47 31.01 45.97
C ARG A 281 -12.76 30.43 46.54
N LYS A 282 -13.87 31.11 46.39
CA LYS A 282 -15.19 30.63 46.87
C LYS A 282 -15.60 29.31 46.23
N MET A 283 -15.38 29.18 44.94
CA MET A 283 -15.64 27.91 44.22
C MET A 283 -14.74 26.78 44.76
N ARG A 284 -13.46 27.06 44.98
CA ARG A 284 -12.52 26.09 45.59
C ARG A 284 -12.95 25.65 47.00
N GLU A 285 -13.35 26.59 47.85
CA GLU A 285 -13.86 26.33 49.18
C GLU A 285 -15.10 25.39 49.15
N MET A 286 -16.00 25.58 48.14
CA MET A 286 -17.18 24.69 47.96
C MET A 286 -16.73 23.27 47.58
N PHE A 287 -15.77 23.11 46.69
CA PHE A 287 -15.23 21.76 46.36
C PHE A 287 -14.50 21.11 47.52
N GLU A 288 -13.74 21.90 48.32
CA GLU A 288 -13.00 21.44 49.47
C GLU A 288 -13.94 21.09 50.63
N SER A 289 -15.01 21.87 50.86
CA SER A 289 -16.02 21.60 51.88
C SER A 289 -16.93 20.43 51.56
N GLY A 290 -16.93 19.92 50.33
CA GLY A 290 -17.81 18.83 49.91
C GLY A 290 -19.21 19.25 49.45
N ASP A 291 -19.52 20.56 49.35
CA ASP A 291 -20.75 21.04 48.73
C ASP A 291 -20.63 20.96 47.22
N LEU A 292 -20.72 19.74 46.71
CA LEU A 292 -20.50 19.43 45.31
C LEU A 292 -21.62 20.03 44.41
N ASP A 293 -22.83 20.17 44.89
CA ASP A 293 -23.96 20.73 44.15
C ASP A 293 -23.77 22.23 43.83
N SER A 294 -23.43 23.01 44.86
CA SER A 294 -23.06 24.40 44.65
C SER A 294 -21.76 24.56 43.87
N ALA A 295 -20.76 23.71 44.14
CA ALA A 295 -19.49 23.75 43.47
C ALA A 295 -19.62 23.51 41.95
N LEU A 296 -20.39 22.51 41.51
CA LEU A 296 -20.63 22.20 40.09
C LEU A 296 -21.40 23.34 39.37
N ARG A 297 -22.37 23.96 40.05
CA ARG A 297 -23.07 25.13 39.47
C ARG A 297 -22.13 26.31 39.25
N HIS A 298 -21.13 26.47 40.08
CA HIS A 298 -20.11 27.52 40.00
C HIS A 298 -18.85 27.10 39.23
N ALA A 299 -18.73 25.84 38.79
CA ALA A 299 -17.54 25.34 38.11
C ALA A 299 -17.24 26.08 36.79
N ILE A 300 -16.00 26.47 36.63
CA ILE A 300 -15.46 27.17 35.45
C ILE A 300 -15.03 26.12 34.43
N PRO A 301 -15.55 26.12 33.20
CA PRO A 301 -15.12 25.18 32.17
C PRO A 301 -13.63 25.37 31.89
N LEU A 302 -12.88 24.28 31.90
CA LEU A 302 -11.50 24.26 31.46
C LEU A 302 -11.51 24.41 29.93
N ALA A 303 -10.86 25.45 29.42
CA ALA A 303 -10.66 25.53 27.99
C ALA A 303 -9.79 24.34 27.54
N ALA A 304 -10.12 23.73 26.37
CA ALA A 304 -9.20 22.85 25.69
C ALA A 304 -7.86 23.58 25.51
N GLU A 305 -6.74 22.91 25.84
CA GLU A 305 -5.41 23.50 25.90
C GLU A 305 -5.06 24.22 24.59
N ALA A 306 -4.76 25.51 24.66
CA ALA A 306 -3.89 26.38 23.90
C ALA A 306 -4.45 27.77 23.56
N GLY A 307 -3.73 28.79 23.97
CA GLY A 307 -3.76 30.15 23.53
C GLY A 307 -4.26 31.18 24.55
N PRO A 308 -3.73 32.42 24.54
CA PRO A 308 -4.13 33.49 25.45
C PRO A 308 -5.61 33.87 25.22
N ARG A 309 -6.45 33.65 26.20
CA ARG A 309 -7.88 33.89 26.12
C ARG A 309 -8.30 35.01 27.03
N ARG A 310 -9.06 35.93 26.46
CA ARG A 310 -9.58 37.11 27.20
C ARG A 310 -10.90 36.76 27.90
N LEU A 311 -11.01 37.03 29.23
CA LEU A 311 -12.24 36.87 30.02
C LEU A 311 -13.38 37.78 29.51
N PRO A 312 -14.61 37.27 29.50
CA PRO A 312 -15.75 38.14 29.35
C PRO A 312 -15.86 39.07 30.56
N LEU A 313 -16.12 40.32 30.30
CA LEU A 313 -16.34 41.36 31.32
C LEU A 313 -17.62 41.14 32.17
N ARG A 314 -18.40 40.08 31.92
CA ARG A 314 -19.59 39.70 32.66
C ARG A 314 -19.25 38.83 33.87
N ALA A 315 -19.90 39.08 34.99
CA ALA A 315 -19.79 38.29 36.21
C ALA A 315 -20.21 36.81 35.93
N PHE A 316 -19.43 35.87 36.47
CA PHE A 316 -19.81 34.46 36.47
C PHE A 316 -21.16 34.30 37.20
N THR A 317 -22.17 33.79 36.52
CA THR A 317 -23.45 33.41 37.13
C THR A 317 -23.48 31.91 37.31
N PRO A 318 -23.96 31.42 38.48
CA PRO A 318 -24.10 29.98 38.67
C PRO A 318 -25.06 29.39 37.65
N ARG A 319 -24.81 28.15 37.24
CA ARG A 319 -25.69 27.43 36.32
C ARG A 319 -27.03 27.10 36.98
N ALA A 320 -28.10 27.21 36.22
CA ALA A 320 -29.45 26.88 36.70
C ALA A 320 -29.65 25.36 36.88
N ASP A 321 -29.03 24.54 36.03
CA ASP A 321 -29.11 23.10 36.03
C ASP A 321 -27.74 22.44 35.81
N LEU A 322 -27.65 21.16 36.09
CA LEU A 322 -26.47 20.30 35.87
C LEU A 322 -26.73 19.26 34.76
N HIS A 323 -27.65 19.53 33.86
CA HIS A 323 -27.91 18.62 32.76
C HIS A 323 -26.83 18.70 31.68
N ILE A 324 -26.43 17.53 31.18
CA ILE A 324 -25.58 17.43 30.01
C ILE A 324 -26.40 17.92 28.81
N ARG A 325 -25.97 19.01 28.17
CA ARG A 325 -26.63 19.54 26.98
C ARG A 325 -26.02 18.91 25.75
N PRO A 326 -26.77 18.13 24.97
CA PRO A 326 -26.29 17.53 23.73
C PRO A 326 -25.86 18.58 22.70
N GLU A 327 -26.52 19.76 22.69
CA GLU A 327 -26.21 20.81 21.72
C GLU A 327 -24.85 21.44 21.94
N ARG A 328 -24.21 21.86 20.84
CA ARG A 328 -22.92 22.59 20.88
C ARG A 328 -23.06 23.83 21.74
N SER A 329 -22.53 23.79 22.94
CA SER A 329 -22.35 25.00 23.74
C SER A 329 -21.44 25.95 22.97
N ARG A 330 -21.92 27.17 22.65
CA ARG A 330 -21.01 28.17 22.06
C ARG A 330 -19.82 28.32 22.98
N PRO A 331 -18.57 28.33 22.45
CA PRO A 331 -17.40 28.48 23.28
C PRO A 331 -17.53 29.79 24.04
N TRP A 332 -17.63 29.74 25.35
CA TRP A 332 -17.51 30.87 26.19
C TRP A 332 -16.07 31.36 26.08
N SER A 333 -15.86 32.61 25.68
CA SER A 333 -14.56 33.23 25.71
C SER A 333 -14.14 33.38 27.18
N VAL A 334 -13.25 32.51 27.64
CA VAL A 334 -12.70 32.51 28.99
C VAL A 334 -11.30 33.15 28.94
N ALA A 335 -10.99 33.99 29.92
CA ALA A 335 -9.73 34.71 30.00
C ALA A 335 -8.54 33.81 30.23
N GLU A 336 -7.36 34.45 30.07
CA GLU A 336 -6.06 33.93 30.41
C GLU A 336 -6.05 33.34 31.82
N ILE A 337 -6.14 32.04 31.95
CA ILE A 337 -5.87 31.28 33.15
C ILE A 337 -4.38 30.90 33.06
N SER A 338 -3.62 31.24 34.12
CA SER A 338 -2.22 30.81 34.15
C SER A 338 -2.13 29.30 34.08
N PRO A 339 -1.09 28.73 33.48
CA PRO A 339 -0.89 27.26 33.40
C PRO A 339 -0.97 26.58 34.78
N ASP A 340 -0.49 27.24 35.82
CA ASP A 340 -0.52 26.73 37.20
C ASP A 340 -1.96 26.61 37.72
N LEU A 341 -2.78 27.64 37.50
CA LEU A 341 -4.19 27.63 37.93
C LEU A 341 -5.00 26.61 37.14
N HIS A 342 -4.72 26.44 35.84
CA HIS A 342 -5.35 25.37 35.04
C HIS A 342 -5.03 24.00 35.59
N GLY A 343 -3.78 23.74 35.95
CA GLY A 343 -3.33 22.49 36.56
C GLY A 343 -3.99 22.23 37.92
N GLU A 344 -4.16 23.29 38.74
CA GLU A 344 -4.87 23.17 40.03
C GLU A 344 -6.36 22.88 39.87
N LEU A 345 -7.04 23.58 38.96
CA LEU A 345 -8.46 23.35 38.68
C LEU A 345 -8.70 21.95 38.13
N ARG A 346 -7.83 21.47 37.24
CA ARG A 346 -7.93 20.13 36.70
C ARG A 346 -7.78 19.05 37.79
N ARG A 347 -6.87 19.23 38.76
CA ARG A 347 -6.76 18.31 39.92
C ARG A 347 -8.00 18.37 40.80
N LEU A 348 -8.48 19.57 41.11
CA LEU A 348 -9.69 19.77 41.91
C LEU A 348 -10.93 19.10 41.29
N TYR A 349 -11.11 19.25 39.98
CA TYR A 349 -12.20 18.61 39.26
C TYR A 349 -12.01 17.10 39.16
N ARG A 350 -10.80 16.63 39.07
CA ARG A 350 -10.52 15.17 39.07
C ARG A 350 -10.85 14.54 40.44
N ASP A 351 -10.49 15.19 41.51
CA ASP A 351 -10.84 14.78 42.87
C ASP A 351 -12.36 14.83 43.11
N ALA A 352 -13.02 15.86 42.61
CA ALA A 352 -14.49 15.95 42.65
C ALA A 352 -15.16 14.84 41.85
N PHE A 353 -14.64 14.53 40.64
CA PHE A 353 -15.12 13.40 39.84
C PHE A 353 -15.04 12.09 40.61
N GLN A 354 -13.91 11.77 41.22
CA GLN A 354 -13.74 10.55 42.02
C GLN A 354 -14.72 10.47 43.20
N ARG A 355 -15.00 11.61 43.87
CA ARG A 355 -16.02 11.67 44.93
C ARG A 355 -17.43 11.44 44.42
N LEU A 356 -17.81 12.04 43.26
CA LEU A 356 -19.10 11.84 42.64
C LEU A 356 -19.30 10.38 42.20
N GLU A 357 -18.28 9.78 41.61
CA GLU A 357 -18.27 8.38 41.23
C GLU A 357 -18.43 7.46 42.45
N ALA A 358 -17.70 7.71 43.55
CA ALA A 358 -17.83 6.96 44.81
C ALA A 358 -19.20 7.11 45.46
N GLN A 359 -19.95 8.18 45.17
CA GLN A 359 -21.33 8.44 45.62
C GLN A 359 -22.39 7.93 44.65
N ASP A 360 -22.02 7.24 43.61
CA ASP A 360 -22.88 6.77 42.50
C ASP A 360 -23.71 7.91 41.82
N ARG A 361 -23.19 9.15 41.83
CA ARG A 361 -23.75 10.32 41.19
C ARG A 361 -23.31 10.43 39.74
N VAL A 362 -23.74 9.46 38.93
CA VAL A 362 -23.24 9.22 37.58
C VAL A 362 -23.48 10.41 36.64
N GLU A 363 -24.66 11.06 36.71
CA GLU A 363 -24.99 12.14 35.79
C GLU A 363 -24.17 13.41 36.09
N GLU A 364 -23.93 13.73 37.35
CA GLU A 364 -23.11 14.86 37.76
C GLU A 364 -21.62 14.62 37.50
N ALA A 365 -21.14 13.39 37.67
CA ALA A 365 -19.80 13.00 37.33
C ALA A 365 -19.57 13.12 35.79
N ALA A 366 -20.51 12.62 34.99
CA ALA A 366 -20.48 12.77 33.53
C ALA A 366 -20.58 14.24 33.09
N PHE A 367 -21.41 15.04 33.75
CA PHE A 367 -21.50 16.47 33.54
C PHE A 367 -20.16 17.17 33.77
N LEU A 368 -19.47 16.83 34.86
CA LEU A 368 -18.16 17.37 35.18
C LEU A 368 -17.11 17.06 34.08
N LEU A 369 -17.10 15.83 33.61
CA LEU A 369 -16.23 15.43 32.52
C LEU A 369 -16.56 16.15 31.21
N ALA A 370 -17.85 16.16 30.82
CA ALA A 370 -18.28 16.66 29.53
C ALA A 370 -18.31 18.19 29.43
N GLU A 371 -18.90 18.89 30.42
CA GLU A 371 -19.22 20.31 30.37
C GLU A 371 -18.18 21.19 31.08
N VAL A 372 -17.41 20.64 32.01
CA VAL A 372 -16.42 21.38 32.78
C VAL A 372 -15.00 21.05 32.34
N MET A 373 -14.68 19.77 32.19
CA MET A 373 -13.35 19.32 31.80
C MET A 373 -13.17 19.20 30.28
N HIS A 374 -14.27 19.23 29.50
CA HIS A 374 -14.29 18.98 28.05
C HIS A 374 -13.63 17.66 27.65
N ALA A 375 -13.64 16.67 28.54
CA ALA A 375 -13.14 15.31 28.32
C ALA A 375 -14.26 14.43 27.73
N HIS A 376 -14.74 14.76 26.52
CA HIS A 376 -15.94 14.16 25.97
C HIS A 376 -15.85 12.65 25.75
N GLU A 377 -14.71 12.14 25.25
CA GLU A 377 -14.53 10.71 25.04
C GLU A 377 -14.52 9.93 26.39
N GLU A 378 -13.87 10.52 27.40
CA GLU A 378 -13.84 9.95 28.73
C GLU A 378 -15.25 9.93 29.36
N ALA A 379 -16.02 11.01 29.16
CA ALA A 379 -17.40 11.07 29.61
C ALA A 379 -18.29 10.02 28.92
N VAL A 380 -18.12 9.79 27.61
CA VAL A 380 -18.81 8.72 26.87
C VAL A 380 -18.44 7.35 27.44
N SER A 381 -17.16 7.09 27.65
CA SER A 381 -16.67 5.83 28.24
C SER A 381 -17.20 5.61 29.66
N PHE A 382 -17.22 6.66 30.47
CA PHE A 382 -17.76 6.63 31.82
C PHE A 382 -19.27 6.32 31.83
N LEU A 383 -20.07 7.00 30.99
CA LEU A 383 -21.50 6.74 30.85
C LEU A 383 -21.80 5.31 30.35
N GLU A 384 -20.98 4.81 29.46
CA GLU A 384 -21.05 3.43 28.95
C GLU A 384 -20.82 2.43 30.09
N HIS A 385 -19.77 2.65 30.92
CA HIS A 385 -19.44 1.78 32.03
C HIS A 385 -20.57 1.69 33.07
N HIS A 386 -21.29 2.81 33.26
CA HIS A 386 -22.45 2.89 34.16
C HIS A 386 -23.79 2.56 33.50
N GLY A 387 -23.78 1.96 32.29
CA GLY A 387 -25.00 1.51 31.60
C GLY A 387 -25.88 2.61 31.02
N ARG A 388 -25.42 3.87 31.00
CA ARG A 388 -26.14 5.02 30.43
C ARG A 388 -25.92 5.12 28.92
N LEU A 389 -26.12 4.00 28.19
CA LEU A 389 -25.74 3.83 26.79
C LEU A 389 -26.35 4.85 25.85
N ARG A 390 -27.65 5.18 26.03
CA ARG A 390 -28.35 6.14 25.19
C ARG A 390 -27.79 7.56 25.34
N LEU A 391 -27.55 7.98 26.57
CA LEU A 391 -26.97 9.29 26.86
C LEU A 391 -25.53 9.38 26.32
N ALA A 392 -24.76 8.29 26.43
CA ALA A 392 -23.43 8.19 25.84
C ALA A 392 -23.47 8.36 24.31
N ALA A 393 -24.43 7.73 23.61
CA ALA A 393 -24.61 7.83 22.17
C ALA A 393 -25.03 9.24 21.73
N GLU A 394 -26.01 9.82 22.41
CA GLU A 394 -26.49 11.19 22.16
C GLU A 394 -25.37 12.22 22.36
N MET A 395 -24.58 12.08 23.41
CA MET A 395 -23.44 12.95 23.66
C MET A 395 -22.33 12.77 22.62
N ALA A 396 -21.98 11.53 22.26
CA ALA A 396 -20.97 11.25 21.26
C ALA A 396 -21.32 11.87 19.90
N GLU A 397 -22.58 11.78 19.48
CA GLU A 397 -23.06 12.38 18.24
C GLU A 397 -23.11 13.93 18.33
N ALA A 398 -23.65 14.48 19.40
CA ALA A 398 -23.79 15.93 19.57
C ALA A 398 -22.42 16.65 19.66
N ARG A 399 -21.42 15.99 20.22
CA ARG A 399 -20.03 16.51 20.32
C ARG A 399 -19.19 16.21 19.09
N ASP A 400 -19.78 15.60 18.04
CA ASP A 400 -19.10 15.31 16.77
C ASP A 400 -17.84 14.47 16.99
N LEU A 401 -17.93 13.47 17.86
CA LEU A 401 -16.82 12.56 18.12
C LEU A 401 -16.55 11.67 16.90
N ALA A 402 -15.49 10.86 16.94
CA ALA A 402 -15.12 9.99 15.85
C ALA A 402 -16.34 9.17 15.35
N PRO A 403 -16.68 9.19 14.05
CA PRO A 403 -17.91 8.57 13.54
C PRO A 403 -18.03 7.09 13.91
N GLY A 404 -16.94 6.32 13.91
CA GLY A 404 -16.96 4.93 14.34
C GLY A 404 -17.31 4.74 15.82
N LEU A 405 -16.87 5.68 16.68
CA LEU A 405 -17.28 5.68 18.09
C LEU A 405 -18.77 5.98 18.21
N VAL A 406 -19.30 6.98 17.47
CA VAL A 406 -20.73 7.33 17.48
C VAL A 406 -21.56 6.14 17.01
N VAL A 407 -21.18 5.48 15.91
CA VAL A 407 -21.88 4.27 15.41
C VAL A 407 -21.87 3.17 16.48
N ARG A 408 -20.72 2.89 17.09
CA ARG A 408 -20.61 1.91 18.16
C ARG A 408 -21.55 2.22 19.32
N GLN A 409 -21.60 3.47 19.79
CA GLN A 409 -22.48 3.89 20.89
C GLN A 409 -23.96 3.71 20.56
N TRP A 410 -24.40 4.03 19.34
CA TRP A 410 -25.77 3.78 18.91
C TRP A 410 -26.11 2.29 18.81
N PHE A 411 -25.16 1.45 18.39
CA PHE A 411 -25.36 -0.01 18.39
C PHE A 411 -25.51 -0.54 19.82
N LEU A 412 -24.67 -0.10 20.77
CA LEU A 412 -24.78 -0.45 22.17
C LEU A 412 -26.10 0.06 22.80
N ALA A 413 -26.55 1.24 22.42
CA ALA A 413 -27.83 1.83 22.85
C ALA A 413 -29.08 1.18 22.20
N GLY A 414 -28.89 0.26 21.23
CA GLY A 414 -29.98 -0.44 20.55
C GLY A 414 -30.61 0.30 19.38
N ASP A 415 -30.23 1.56 19.08
CA ASP A 415 -30.74 2.31 17.93
C ASP A 415 -29.87 2.04 16.68
N ARG A 416 -30.04 0.84 16.13
CA ARG A 416 -29.30 0.37 14.95
C ARG A 416 -29.52 1.23 13.72
N GLN A 417 -30.75 1.74 13.51
CA GLN A 417 -31.06 2.55 12.33
C GLN A 417 -30.30 3.88 12.32
N ARG A 418 -30.17 4.50 13.48
CA ARG A 418 -29.40 5.74 13.63
C ARG A 418 -27.92 5.48 13.42
N GLY A 419 -27.39 4.41 14.04
CA GLY A 419 -26.02 3.97 13.81
C GLY A 419 -25.72 3.70 12.34
N LEU A 420 -26.58 2.96 11.62
CA LEU A 420 -26.43 2.69 10.19
C LEU A 420 -26.44 3.95 9.32
N ARG A 421 -27.32 4.91 9.60
CA ARG A 421 -27.34 6.17 8.84
C ARG A 421 -26.02 6.93 8.97
N ILE A 422 -25.45 6.94 10.19
CA ILE A 422 -24.16 7.59 10.45
C ILE A 422 -23.04 6.81 9.79
N ALA A 423 -23.03 5.47 9.88
CA ALA A 423 -22.04 4.61 9.27
C ALA A 423 -21.99 4.78 7.74
N ARG A 424 -23.17 4.85 7.08
CA ARG A 424 -23.27 5.09 5.63
C ARG A 424 -22.75 6.47 5.24
N ARG A 425 -23.18 7.52 5.97
CA ARG A 425 -22.79 8.91 5.68
C ARG A 425 -21.30 9.16 5.86
N ALA A 426 -20.72 8.57 6.90
CA ALA A 426 -19.33 8.80 7.28
C ALA A 426 -18.37 7.66 6.85
N SER A 427 -18.85 6.63 6.12
CA SER A 427 -18.07 5.43 5.75
C SER A 427 -17.39 4.77 6.97
N ALA A 428 -18.07 4.76 8.12
CA ALA A 428 -17.47 4.41 9.41
C ALA A 428 -17.73 2.98 9.87
N PHE A 429 -18.18 2.08 8.98
CA PHE A 429 -18.46 0.68 9.33
C PHE A 429 -17.23 -0.04 9.89
N GLY A 430 -16.11 0.02 9.19
CA GLY A 430 -14.90 -0.71 9.57
C GLY A 430 -14.34 -0.26 10.91
N ASP A 431 -14.28 1.07 11.17
CA ASP A 431 -13.85 1.61 12.45
C ASP A 431 -14.80 1.21 13.60
N ALA A 432 -16.11 1.25 13.35
CA ALA A 432 -17.10 0.84 14.35
C ALA A 432 -17.00 -0.66 14.69
N VAL A 433 -16.83 -1.52 13.68
CA VAL A 433 -16.61 -2.96 13.87
C VAL A 433 -15.34 -3.21 14.69
N ALA A 434 -14.22 -2.58 14.31
CA ALA A 434 -12.96 -2.73 15.02
C ALA A 434 -13.04 -2.29 16.50
N ARG A 435 -13.83 -1.25 16.79
CA ARG A 435 -14.10 -0.80 18.17
C ARG A 435 -14.94 -1.79 18.97
N LEU A 436 -16.00 -2.35 18.36
CA LEU A 436 -16.85 -3.36 18.99
C LEU A 436 -16.05 -4.63 19.31
N GLU A 437 -15.19 -5.07 18.38
CA GLU A 437 -14.34 -6.24 18.57
C GLU A 437 -13.31 -6.05 19.69
N ARG A 438 -12.67 -4.89 19.76
CA ARG A 438 -11.75 -4.54 20.85
C ARG A 438 -12.43 -4.52 22.22
N SER A 439 -13.68 -4.08 22.29
CA SER A 439 -14.47 -4.10 23.51
C SER A 439 -15.08 -5.48 23.81
N ARG A 440 -14.79 -6.51 22.99
CA ARG A 440 -15.35 -7.87 23.09
C ARG A 440 -16.87 -7.94 22.90
N GLU A 441 -17.44 -6.96 22.24
CA GLU A 441 -18.85 -6.89 21.87
C GLU A 441 -19.11 -7.68 20.57
N THR A 442 -18.79 -8.98 20.61
CA THR A 442 -18.74 -9.85 19.42
C THR A 442 -20.08 -9.99 18.72
N SER A 443 -21.20 -9.97 19.46
CA SER A 443 -22.55 -10.05 18.90
C SER A 443 -22.89 -8.82 18.05
N GLN A 444 -22.65 -7.61 18.58
CA GLN A 444 -22.90 -6.35 17.89
C GLN A 444 -21.93 -6.16 16.71
N ALA A 445 -20.67 -6.57 16.87
CA ALA A 445 -19.69 -6.54 15.80
C ALA A 445 -20.12 -7.47 14.65
N GLY A 446 -20.58 -8.69 14.94
CA GLY A 446 -21.08 -9.64 13.95
C GLY A 446 -22.30 -9.10 13.22
N GLU A 447 -23.25 -8.50 13.95
CA GLU A 447 -24.42 -7.88 13.35
C GLU A 447 -24.05 -6.70 12.42
N LEU A 448 -23.15 -5.82 12.86
CA LEU A 448 -22.71 -4.69 12.06
C LEU A 448 -21.92 -5.16 10.81
N ARG A 449 -21.12 -6.25 10.91
CA ARG A 449 -20.47 -6.89 9.76
C ARG A 449 -21.46 -7.40 8.73
N ARG A 450 -22.56 -8.07 9.16
CA ARG A 450 -23.61 -8.56 8.24
C ARG A 450 -24.28 -7.41 7.49
N LEU A 451 -24.61 -6.34 8.20
CA LEU A 451 -25.23 -5.15 7.62
C LEU A 451 -24.28 -4.46 6.63
N TRP A 452 -23.03 -4.28 7.02
CA TRP A 452 -22.01 -3.69 6.17
C TRP A 452 -21.74 -4.51 4.92
N ALA A 453 -21.57 -5.83 5.08
CA ALA A 453 -21.37 -6.74 3.96
C ALA A 453 -22.58 -6.70 2.99
N GLY A 454 -23.79 -6.60 3.52
CA GLY A 454 -25.01 -6.42 2.71
C GLY A 454 -25.00 -5.12 1.90
N GLU A 455 -24.54 -4.00 2.48
CA GLU A 455 -24.39 -2.72 1.78
C GLU A 455 -23.34 -2.81 0.65
N LEU A 456 -22.20 -3.43 0.94
CA LEU A 456 -21.15 -3.66 -0.06
C LEU A 456 -21.66 -4.52 -1.23
N ALA A 457 -22.35 -5.61 -0.92
CA ALA A 457 -22.94 -6.48 -1.95
C ALA A 457 -24.02 -5.77 -2.77
N ALA A 458 -24.88 -4.96 -2.13
CA ALA A 458 -25.89 -4.15 -2.82
C ALA A 458 -25.26 -3.09 -3.73
N ALA A 459 -24.07 -2.60 -3.37
CA ALA A 459 -23.26 -1.71 -4.20
C ALA A 459 -22.49 -2.43 -5.32
N GLY A 460 -22.56 -3.77 -5.40
CA GLY A 460 -21.82 -4.59 -6.36
C GLY A 460 -20.38 -4.90 -5.95
N ASP A 461 -19.94 -4.51 -4.75
CA ASP A 461 -18.59 -4.75 -4.23
C ASP A 461 -18.52 -6.09 -3.50
N TYR A 462 -18.71 -7.17 -4.28
CA TYR A 462 -18.77 -8.53 -3.71
C TYR A 462 -17.46 -8.96 -3.07
N ALA A 463 -16.32 -8.53 -3.58
CA ALA A 463 -15.02 -8.89 -3.01
C ALA A 463 -14.84 -8.32 -1.60
N ALA A 464 -15.17 -7.04 -1.39
CA ALA A 464 -15.14 -6.43 -0.06
C ALA A 464 -16.24 -6.99 0.86
N ALA A 465 -17.40 -7.35 0.30
CA ALA A 465 -18.46 -8.02 1.04
C ALA A 465 -18.01 -9.38 1.59
N VAL A 466 -17.28 -10.17 0.77
CA VAL A 466 -16.66 -11.44 1.19
C VAL A 466 -15.67 -11.21 2.33
N ASP A 467 -14.75 -10.25 2.18
CA ASP A 467 -13.73 -9.96 3.20
C ASP A 467 -14.35 -9.52 4.52
N THR A 468 -15.43 -8.74 4.45
CA THR A 468 -16.16 -8.26 5.62
C THR A 468 -16.90 -9.40 6.33
N LEU A 469 -17.48 -10.33 5.58
CA LEU A 469 -18.32 -11.41 6.13
C LEU A 469 -17.51 -12.63 6.58
N TRP A 470 -16.33 -12.85 6.00
CA TRP A 470 -15.50 -14.05 6.18
C TRP A 470 -15.17 -14.41 7.64
N PRO A 471 -14.92 -13.45 8.56
CA PRO A 471 -14.70 -13.76 9.97
C PRO A 471 -15.87 -14.45 10.67
N LEU A 472 -17.08 -14.36 10.12
CA LEU A 472 -18.28 -15.00 10.67
C LEU A 472 -18.44 -16.40 10.07
N GLU A 473 -18.19 -17.44 10.88
CA GLU A 473 -18.20 -18.83 10.41
C GLU A 473 -19.57 -19.25 9.88
N GLU A 474 -20.63 -18.82 10.53
CA GLU A 474 -22.02 -19.10 10.15
C GLU A 474 -22.44 -18.47 8.81
N GLU A 475 -21.73 -17.44 8.35
CA GLU A 475 -22.01 -16.73 7.11
C GLU A 475 -21.09 -17.14 5.94
N ARG A 476 -20.21 -18.12 6.14
CA ARG A 476 -19.25 -18.53 5.10
C ARG A 476 -19.90 -19.04 3.83
N HIS A 477 -21.06 -19.68 3.93
CA HIS A 477 -21.82 -20.13 2.75
C HIS A 477 -22.23 -18.95 1.86
N ARG A 478 -22.72 -17.86 2.47
CA ARG A 478 -23.09 -16.63 1.77
C ARG A 478 -21.85 -15.91 1.21
N ALA A 479 -20.75 -15.92 1.94
CA ALA A 479 -19.50 -15.38 1.45
C ALA A 479 -18.97 -16.13 0.23
N LEU A 480 -19.15 -17.47 0.16
CA LEU A 480 -18.80 -18.27 -1.01
C LEU A 480 -19.66 -17.92 -2.24
N GLU A 481 -20.97 -17.72 -2.08
CA GLU A 481 -21.84 -17.26 -3.16
C GLU A 481 -21.41 -15.89 -3.71
N TRP A 482 -21.03 -14.96 -2.82
CA TRP A 482 -20.53 -13.66 -3.22
C TRP A 482 -19.14 -13.72 -3.85
N MET A 483 -18.33 -14.69 -3.45
CA MET A 483 -17.04 -14.96 -4.08
C MET A 483 -17.20 -15.33 -5.55
N ASP A 484 -18.19 -16.17 -5.88
CA ASP A 484 -18.51 -16.53 -7.27
C ASP A 484 -18.95 -15.29 -8.07
N ARG A 485 -19.83 -14.47 -7.51
CA ARG A 485 -20.23 -13.21 -8.16
C ARG A 485 -19.07 -12.25 -8.38
N ALA A 486 -18.12 -12.18 -7.43
CA ALA A 486 -16.92 -11.36 -7.60
C ALA A 486 -16.00 -11.90 -8.71
N ILE A 487 -15.92 -13.24 -8.86
CA ILE A 487 -15.18 -13.88 -9.95
C ILE A 487 -15.81 -13.56 -11.31
N ASP A 488 -17.13 -13.64 -11.40
CA ASP A 488 -17.87 -13.34 -12.63
C ASP A 488 -17.73 -11.86 -13.08
N GLN A 489 -17.53 -10.94 -12.16
CA GLN A 489 -17.31 -9.52 -12.46
C GLN A 489 -15.97 -9.22 -13.15
N GLY A 490 -14.99 -10.13 -13.03
CA GLY A 490 -13.67 -9.94 -13.65
C GLY A 490 -12.74 -8.97 -12.91
N GLY A 491 -11.60 -8.65 -13.53
CA GLY A 491 -10.60 -7.74 -13.00
C GLY A 491 -9.76 -8.31 -11.84
N ALA A 492 -8.98 -7.45 -11.18
CA ALA A 492 -8.12 -7.85 -10.06
C ALA A 492 -8.87 -8.50 -8.88
N PRO A 493 -10.07 -8.03 -8.48
CA PRO A 493 -10.86 -8.70 -7.44
C PRO A 493 -11.21 -10.15 -7.80
N ALA A 494 -11.55 -10.42 -9.06
CA ALA A 494 -11.85 -11.79 -9.52
C ALA A 494 -10.64 -12.69 -9.39
N GLY A 495 -9.46 -12.24 -9.81
CA GLY A 495 -8.21 -12.99 -9.66
C GLY A 495 -7.92 -13.32 -8.20
N ARG A 496 -8.07 -12.34 -7.30
CA ARG A 496 -7.89 -12.51 -5.86
C ARG A 496 -8.89 -13.53 -5.27
N MET A 497 -10.17 -13.42 -5.61
CA MET A 497 -11.20 -14.31 -5.11
C MET A 497 -11.05 -15.73 -5.66
N LEU A 498 -10.67 -15.87 -6.93
CA LEU A 498 -10.39 -17.18 -7.54
C LEU A 498 -9.21 -17.89 -6.88
N ALA A 499 -8.11 -17.17 -6.60
CA ALA A 499 -6.97 -17.74 -5.87
C ALA A 499 -7.35 -18.17 -4.45
N ARG A 500 -8.19 -17.39 -3.77
CA ARG A 500 -8.71 -17.71 -2.44
C ARG A 500 -9.62 -18.95 -2.50
N LYS A 501 -10.48 -19.06 -3.51
CA LYS A 501 -11.34 -20.23 -3.71
C LYS A 501 -10.53 -21.50 -3.97
N VAL A 502 -9.47 -21.41 -4.78
CA VAL A 502 -8.49 -22.50 -4.96
C VAL A 502 -7.89 -22.96 -3.63
N ALA A 503 -7.51 -22.04 -2.77
CA ALA A 503 -6.89 -22.36 -1.48
C ALA A 503 -7.86 -22.99 -0.46
N LEU A 504 -9.17 -22.78 -0.63
CA LEU A 504 -10.21 -23.29 0.26
C LEU A 504 -10.75 -24.67 -0.16
N ALA A 505 -10.57 -25.05 -1.42
CA ALA A 505 -11.22 -26.24 -1.99
C ALA A 505 -10.27 -27.43 -1.99
N PRO A 506 -10.44 -28.40 -1.08
CA PRO A 506 -9.90 -29.74 -1.31
C PRO A 506 -10.74 -30.55 -2.31
N GLU A 507 -12.05 -30.28 -2.44
CA GLU A 507 -12.99 -30.92 -3.40
C GLU A 507 -14.21 -30.00 -3.61
N PRO A 508 -14.66 -29.64 -4.80
CA PRO A 508 -14.35 -30.12 -6.15
C PRO A 508 -13.30 -29.21 -6.85
N PHE A 509 -12.07 -29.62 -6.74
CA PHE A 509 -10.92 -28.87 -7.29
C PHE A 509 -10.97 -28.72 -8.81
N ALA A 510 -11.61 -29.60 -9.51
CA ALA A 510 -11.57 -29.67 -10.98
C ALA A 510 -12.14 -28.42 -11.67
N GLU A 511 -13.32 -27.96 -11.26
CA GLU A 511 -13.95 -26.78 -11.89
C GLU A 511 -13.20 -25.47 -11.57
N VAL A 512 -12.81 -25.31 -10.32
CA VAL A 512 -12.04 -24.13 -9.87
C VAL A 512 -10.66 -24.10 -10.51
N ARG A 513 -10.03 -25.27 -10.68
CA ARG A 513 -8.77 -25.44 -11.40
C ARG A 513 -8.91 -25.03 -12.87
N LEU A 514 -9.95 -25.48 -13.57
CA LEU A 514 -10.20 -25.10 -14.96
C LEU A 514 -10.37 -23.59 -15.12
N ALA A 515 -11.12 -22.94 -14.23
CA ALA A 515 -11.28 -21.50 -14.24
C ALA A 515 -9.95 -20.78 -14.00
N ALA A 516 -9.12 -21.27 -13.06
CA ALA A 516 -7.80 -20.71 -12.77
C ALA A 516 -6.85 -20.87 -13.97
N LEU A 517 -6.82 -22.04 -14.62
CA LEU A 517 -6.02 -22.29 -15.81
C LEU A 517 -6.49 -21.42 -16.99
N SER A 518 -7.80 -21.31 -17.21
CA SER A 518 -8.35 -20.43 -18.23
C SER A 518 -7.94 -18.97 -18.04
N LEU A 519 -7.91 -18.47 -16.80
CA LEU A 519 -7.40 -17.15 -16.48
C LEU A 519 -5.90 -17.03 -16.79
N LEU A 520 -5.09 -17.99 -16.33
CA LEU A 520 -3.62 -17.94 -16.43
C LEU A 520 -3.11 -18.15 -17.87
N GLU A 521 -3.76 -19.00 -18.64
CA GLU A 521 -3.41 -19.28 -20.04
C GLU A 521 -3.90 -18.20 -21.00
N SER A 522 -4.91 -17.42 -20.59
CA SER A 522 -5.40 -16.31 -21.40
C SER A 522 -4.28 -15.27 -21.63
N TRP A 523 -4.06 -14.94 -22.88
CA TRP A 523 -3.07 -13.95 -23.32
C TRP A 523 -3.65 -12.52 -23.50
N ARG A 524 -4.95 -12.36 -23.29
CA ARG A 524 -5.64 -11.08 -23.42
C ARG A 524 -5.11 -10.07 -22.40
N ALA A 525 -4.89 -8.82 -22.85
CA ALA A 525 -4.34 -7.75 -22.01
C ALA A 525 -5.26 -7.41 -20.83
N GLU A 526 -6.57 -7.43 -21.06
CA GLU A 526 -7.59 -7.11 -20.07
C GLU A 526 -7.53 -8.02 -18.83
N GLY A 527 -7.04 -9.26 -19.00
CA GLY A 527 -6.86 -10.23 -17.89
C GLY A 527 -5.57 -10.05 -17.08
N ALA A 528 -4.65 -9.16 -17.46
CA ALA A 528 -3.33 -9.07 -16.83
C ALA A 528 -3.41 -8.69 -15.35
N ALA A 529 -4.28 -7.74 -14.97
CA ALA A 529 -4.50 -7.36 -13.59
C ALA A 529 -5.09 -8.51 -12.73
N ALA A 530 -5.99 -9.30 -13.31
CA ALA A 530 -6.56 -10.47 -12.64
C ALA A 530 -5.51 -11.56 -12.44
N ARG A 531 -4.66 -11.84 -13.45
CA ARG A 531 -3.55 -12.81 -13.34
C ARG A 531 -2.53 -12.40 -12.29
N LEU A 532 -2.17 -11.12 -12.25
CA LEU A 532 -1.26 -10.59 -11.23
C LEU A 532 -1.86 -10.74 -9.83
N ALA A 533 -3.12 -10.34 -9.64
CA ALA A 533 -3.81 -10.45 -8.35
C ALA A 533 -3.98 -11.91 -7.90
N PHE A 534 -4.27 -12.82 -8.86
CA PHE A 534 -4.31 -14.25 -8.61
C PHE A 534 -2.96 -14.76 -8.09
N ALA A 535 -1.88 -14.50 -8.82
CA ALA A 535 -0.53 -14.94 -8.49
C ALA A 535 -0.05 -14.39 -7.14
N ASP A 536 -0.34 -13.11 -6.86
CA ASP A 536 0.00 -12.46 -5.60
C ASP A 536 -0.76 -13.04 -4.40
N THR A 537 -2.03 -13.37 -4.58
CA THR A 537 -2.85 -13.99 -3.53
C THR A 537 -2.44 -15.45 -3.32
N LEU A 538 -2.21 -16.19 -4.41
CA LEU A 538 -1.85 -17.61 -4.37
C LEU A 538 -0.54 -17.85 -3.58
N ARG A 539 0.50 -17.06 -3.82
CA ARG A 539 1.81 -17.19 -3.14
C ARG A 539 1.76 -16.92 -1.64
N ARG A 540 0.68 -16.29 -1.14
CA ARG A 540 0.45 -16.01 0.29
C ARG A 540 -0.42 -17.06 0.96
N GLY A 541 -1.02 -17.93 0.16
CA GLY A 541 -1.91 -18.98 0.63
C GLY A 541 -1.18 -20.25 1.11
N PRO A 542 -1.92 -21.28 1.49
CA PRO A 542 -1.36 -22.57 1.87
C PRO A 542 -0.64 -23.21 0.68
N LYS A 543 0.51 -23.83 0.94
CA LYS A 543 1.30 -24.54 -0.06
C LYS A 543 0.89 -26.02 -0.09
N THR A 544 0.01 -26.37 -1.02
CA THR A 544 -0.29 -27.78 -1.35
C THR A 544 0.28 -28.15 -2.71
N PRO A 545 0.43 -29.43 -3.05
CA PRO A 545 0.90 -29.87 -4.38
C PRO A 545 0.07 -29.28 -5.52
N GLU A 546 -1.26 -29.19 -5.34
CA GLU A 546 -2.21 -28.66 -6.31
C GLU A 546 -2.02 -27.15 -6.51
N VAL A 547 -1.88 -26.41 -5.42
CA VAL A 547 -1.63 -24.95 -5.43
C VAL A 547 -0.26 -24.67 -6.04
N ALA A 548 0.77 -25.47 -5.74
CA ALA A 548 2.09 -25.37 -6.34
C ALA A 548 2.06 -25.61 -7.86
N ALA A 549 1.24 -26.56 -8.33
CA ALA A 549 1.05 -26.81 -9.76
C ALA A 549 0.45 -25.58 -10.47
N LEU A 550 -0.58 -24.94 -9.89
CA LEU A 550 -1.13 -23.68 -10.42
C LEU A 550 -0.14 -22.53 -10.34
N ALA A 551 0.71 -22.51 -9.31
CA ALA A 551 1.75 -21.49 -9.21
C ALA A 551 2.79 -21.59 -10.35
N ARG A 552 3.07 -22.80 -10.91
CA ARG A 552 3.89 -22.94 -12.11
C ARG A 552 3.29 -22.21 -13.31
N ALA A 553 1.97 -22.35 -13.52
CA ALA A 553 1.27 -21.59 -14.55
C ALA A 553 1.26 -20.08 -14.27
N ALA A 554 1.08 -19.69 -13.00
CA ALA A 554 1.10 -18.29 -12.58
C ALA A 554 2.46 -17.61 -12.81
N VAL A 555 3.58 -18.31 -12.57
CA VAL A 555 4.95 -17.79 -12.89
C VAL A 555 5.06 -17.45 -14.37
N ARG A 556 4.61 -18.35 -15.26
CA ARG A 556 4.65 -18.12 -16.72
C ARG A 556 3.74 -16.97 -17.15
N ALA A 557 2.55 -16.88 -16.58
CA ALA A 557 1.59 -15.80 -16.86
C ALA A 557 2.15 -14.44 -16.42
N VAL A 558 2.69 -14.33 -15.21
CA VAL A 558 3.30 -13.08 -14.69
C VAL A 558 4.55 -12.70 -15.50
N ALA A 559 5.38 -13.68 -15.89
CA ALA A 559 6.54 -13.42 -16.77
C ALA A 559 6.09 -12.83 -18.11
N ARG A 560 5.06 -13.41 -18.73
CA ARG A 560 4.47 -12.93 -20.00
C ARG A 560 3.92 -11.51 -19.89
N ASP A 561 3.26 -11.19 -18.78
CA ASP A 561 2.65 -9.88 -18.58
C ASP A 561 3.63 -8.81 -18.06
N SER A 562 4.90 -9.18 -17.78
CA SER A 562 5.90 -8.30 -17.13
C SER A 562 6.23 -7.02 -17.92
N GLY A 563 6.04 -7.02 -19.23
CA GLY A 563 6.21 -5.84 -20.10
C GLY A 563 4.98 -4.92 -20.15
N ARG A 564 3.86 -5.31 -19.54
CA ARG A 564 2.62 -4.52 -19.56
C ARG A 564 2.58 -3.55 -18.39
N LEU A 565 2.10 -2.34 -18.61
CA LEU A 565 1.90 -1.34 -17.57
C LEU A 565 0.90 -1.85 -16.52
N GLY A 566 1.21 -1.62 -15.26
CA GLY A 566 0.36 -2.03 -14.14
C GLY A 566 0.27 -3.53 -13.86
N ALA A 567 0.91 -4.38 -14.68
CA ALA A 567 0.85 -5.84 -14.53
C ALA A 567 2.18 -6.48 -14.08
N ARG A 568 3.17 -5.69 -13.70
CA ARG A 568 4.49 -6.18 -13.30
C ARG A 568 4.53 -6.50 -11.80
N MET A 569 4.93 -7.71 -11.47
CA MET A 569 5.27 -8.09 -10.10
C MET A 569 6.67 -7.60 -9.71
N GLU A 570 6.86 -7.18 -8.45
CA GLU A 570 8.20 -6.86 -7.94
C GLU A 570 9.14 -8.07 -8.00
N SER A 571 10.44 -7.81 -8.25
CA SER A 571 11.43 -8.88 -8.39
C SER A 571 11.55 -9.81 -7.17
N ALA A 572 11.31 -9.28 -5.94
CA ALA A 572 11.31 -10.11 -4.74
C ALA A 572 10.05 -10.98 -4.65
N ASP A 573 8.90 -10.44 -5.01
CA ASP A 573 7.63 -11.15 -5.02
C ASP A 573 7.60 -12.22 -6.13
N PHE A 574 8.16 -11.90 -7.30
CA PHE A 574 8.32 -12.86 -8.39
C PHE A 574 9.27 -14.02 -8.00
N ARG A 575 10.39 -13.73 -7.32
CA ARG A 575 11.27 -14.77 -6.76
C ARG A 575 10.56 -15.63 -5.74
N HIS A 576 9.73 -15.04 -4.89
CA HIS A 576 8.92 -15.77 -3.92
C HIS A 576 7.89 -16.68 -4.62
N LEU A 577 7.16 -16.15 -5.62
CA LEU A 577 6.23 -16.94 -6.42
C LEU A 577 6.90 -18.13 -7.11
N ALA A 578 8.07 -17.90 -7.73
CA ALA A 578 8.86 -18.95 -8.38
C ALA A 578 9.36 -20.02 -7.39
N SER A 579 9.70 -19.62 -6.15
CA SER A 579 10.04 -20.56 -5.08
C SER A 579 8.82 -21.31 -4.56
N PHE A 580 7.69 -20.63 -4.46
CA PHE A 580 6.42 -21.22 -4.02
C PHE A 580 5.91 -22.29 -4.99
N ALA A 581 6.15 -22.14 -6.30
CA ALA A 581 5.82 -23.11 -7.33
C ALA A 581 6.48 -24.50 -7.15
N GLY A 582 7.53 -24.57 -6.34
CA GLY A 582 8.16 -25.85 -5.97
C GLY A 582 8.90 -26.57 -7.11
N ASP A 583 9.16 -25.90 -8.23
CA ASP A 583 9.89 -26.39 -9.41
C ASP A 583 11.19 -25.60 -9.57
N GLY A 584 12.31 -26.25 -9.28
CA GLY A 584 13.63 -25.64 -9.33
C GLY A 584 14.05 -25.28 -10.76
N ALA A 585 13.69 -26.09 -11.75
CA ALA A 585 13.97 -25.82 -13.17
C ALA A 585 13.21 -24.56 -13.62
N LEU A 586 11.92 -24.46 -13.34
CA LEU A 586 11.13 -23.25 -13.63
C LEU A 586 11.70 -22.02 -12.92
N ARG A 587 12.05 -22.17 -11.63
CA ARG A 587 12.67 -21.08 -10.85
C ARG A 587 14.00 -20.62 -11.49
N ALA A 588 14.88 -21.55 -11.86
CA ALA A 588 16.17 -21.22 -12.46
C ALA A 588 16.01 -20.50 -13.81
N ASP A 589 15.07 -20.96 -14.62
CA ASP A 589 14.81 -20.41 -15.95
C ASP A 589 14.08 -19.04 -15.89
N ALA A 590 13.08 -18.91 -15.03
CA ALA A 590 12.34 -17.67 -14.85
C ALA A 590 13.18 -16.52 -14.27
N LEU A 591 14.10 -16.83 -13.35
CA LEU A 591 15.00 -15.81 -12.78
C LEU A 591 16.14 -15.40 -13.74
N ALA A 592 16.42 -16.19 -14.76
CA ALA A 592 17.36 -15.85 -15.82
C ALA A 592 16.70 -15.11 -16.99
N LEU A 593 15.38 -14.88 -16.94
CA LEU A 593 14.64 -14.18 -17.99
C LEU A 593 15.05 -12.69 -18.00
N PRO A 594 15.45 -12.11 -19.15
CA PRO A 594 15.70 -10.69 -19.28
C PRO A 594 14.36 -9.94 -19.23
N LEU A 595 13.98 -9.49 -18.03
CA LEU A 595 12.78 -8.65 -17.91
C LEU A 595 13.04 -7.29 -18.58
N PRO A 596 12.09 -6.74 -19.34
CA PRO A 596 12.25 -5.43 -19.96
C PRO A 596 12.58 -4.38 -18.90
N PRO A 597 13.49 -3.42 -19.18
CA PRO A 597 13.70 -2.30 -18.29
C PRO A 597 12.37 -1.55 -18.07
N PRO A 598 12.18 -0.91 -16.91
CA PRO A 598 11.02 -0.05 -16.71
C PRO A 598 11.00 1.01 -17.82
N ALA A 599 9.87 1.17 -18.46
CA ALA A 599 9.71 2.23 -19.46
C ALA A 599 9.95 3.59 -18.78
N LEU A 600 10.68 4.48 -19.45
CA LEU A 600 10.84 5.89 -19.02
C LEU A 600 9.49 6.59 -19.17
N TRP A 601 8.65 6.44 -18.16
CA TRP A 601 7.27 6.91 -18.22
C TRP A 601 7.14 8.45 -18.22
N ILE A 602 8.17 9.17 -17.73
CA ILE A 602 8.23 10.64 -17.74
C ILE A 602 8.24 11.22 -19.17
N THR A 603 8.74 10.47 -20.15
CA THR A 603 8.84 10.92 -21.55
C THR A 603 7.65 10.51 -22.42
N ARG A 604 6.64 9.84 -21.86
CA ARG A 604 5.43 9.45 -22.62
C ARG A 604 4.58 10.68 -22.96
N ASP A 605 3.96 10.67 -24.11
CA ASP A 605 3.05 11.72 -24.54
C ASP A 605 1.72 11.67 -23.78
N GLU A 606 1.24 10.47 -23.43
CA GLU A 606 0.00 10.24 -22.70
C GLU A 606 0.27 9.97 -21.21
N PRO A 607 -0.56 10.50 -20.29
CA PRO A 607 -0.47 10.22 -18.88
C PRO A 607 -0.74 8.73 -18.59
N LEU A 608 -0.17 8.23 -17.48
CA LEU A 608 -0.48 6.90 -16.95
C LEU A 608 -1.88 6.94 -16.32
N GLU A 609 -2.82 6.17 -16.85
CA GLU A 609 -4.14 6.01 -16.26
C GLU A 609 -4.15 4.80 -15.31
N VAL A 610 -4.54 5.04 -14.06
CA VAL A 610 -4.70 4.00 -13.03
C VAL A 610 -6.12 4.09 -12.48
N GLU A 611 -6.98 3.16 -12.89
CA GLU A 611 -8.33 3.08 -12.36
C GLU A 611 -8.41 2.04 -11.24
N ILE A 612 -8.84 2.47 -10.06
CA ILE A 612 -9.14 1.62 -8.92
C ILE A 612 -10.65 1.60 -8.73
N ALA A 613 -11.25 0.50 -9.19
CA ALA A 613 -12.70 0.35 -9.24
C ALA A 613 -13.34 0.45 -7.83
N ALA A 614 -14.59 0.90 -7.80
CA ALA A 614 -15.38 0.98 -6.55
C ALA A 614 -15.48 -0.35 -5.81
N ARG A 615 -15.51 -1.48 -6.53
CA ARG A 615 -15.53 -2.84 -5.99
C ARG A 615 -14.20 -3.28 -5.36
N ASP A 616 -13.12 -2.58 -5.65
CA ASP A 616 -11.77 -2.87 -5.21
C ASP A 616 -11.49 -2.18 -3.87
N ALA A 617 -12.27 -2.49 -2.85
CA ALA A 617 -12.22 -1.87 -1.54
C ALA A 617 -11.69 -2.84 -0.47
N GLY A 618 -11.14 -2.27 0.61
CA GLY A 618 -10.85 -2.96 1.86
C GLY A 618 -12.03 -2.92 2.82
N THR A 619 -11.78 -3.35 4.05
CA THR A 619 -12.76 -3.45 5.13
C THR A 619 -12.60 -2.38 6.20
N VAL A 620 -11.46 -1.68 6.24
CA VAL A 620 -11.16 -0.63 7.23
C VAL A 620 -10.67 0.61 6.49
N ALA A 621 -11.24 1.77 6.82
CA ALA A 621 -10.83 3.04 6.22
C ALA A 621 -9.36 3.38 6.53
N ALA A 622 -8.60 3.79 5.52
CA ALA A 622 -7.26 4.34 5.66
C ALA A 622 -7.29 5.87 5.55
N TYR A 623 -6.51 6.53 6.38
CA TYR A 623 -6.48 8.00 6.48
C TYR A 623 -5.19 8.60 5.91
N ASP A 624 -4.08 7.94 6.14
CA ASP A 624 -2.75 8.31 5.66
C ASP A 624 -1.89 7.06 5.55
N ALA A 625 -0.92 7.06 4.66
CA ALA A 625 0.02 5.96 4.54
C ALA A 625 1.42 6.48 4.21
N ALA A 626 2.43 5.86 4.79
CA ALA A 626 3.83 6.17 4.55
C ALA A 626 4.61 4.92 4.17
N PHE A 627 5.30 4.97 3.04
CA PHE A 627 6.25 3.95 2.62
C PHE A 627 7.58 4.19 3.30
N LEU A 628 8.06 3.20 4.08
CA LEU A 628 9.25 3.33 4.90
C LEU A 628 10.51 2.80 4.19
N PRO A 629 11.71 3.34 4.48
CA PRO A 629 12.96 2.89 3.86
C PRO A 629 13.27 1.40 4.05
N ASN A 630 12.79 0.79 5.14
CA ASN A 630 12.94 -0.64 5.42
C ASN A 630 11.98 -1.54 4.63
N GLY A 631 11.19 -0.97 3.71
CA GLY A 631 10.21 -1.69 2.87
C GLY A 631 8.87 -1.98 3.54
N LEU A 632 8.65 -1.58 4.79
CA LEU A 632 7.34 -1.60 5.44
C LEU A 632 6.48 -0.43 4.96
N THR A 633 5.17 -0.54 5.17
CA THR A 633 4.22 0.55 4.95
C THR A 633 3.48 0.79 6.26
N ALA A 634 3.58 2.00 6.80
CA ALA A 634 2.79 2.41 7.96
C ALA A 634 1.47 3.03 7.46
N VAL A 635 0.35 2.57 8.01
CA VAL A 635 -0.99 3.04 7.61
C VAL A 635 -1.77 3.53 8.83
N ALA A 636 -2.25 4.76 8.77
CA ALA A 636 -3.12 5.36 9.77
C ALA A 636 -4.58 4.95 9.52
N LEU A 637 -5.22 4.36 10.52
CA LEU A 637 -6.58 3.82 10.45
C LEU A 637 -7.58 4.62 11.31
N GLY A 638 -7.32 5.90 11.53
CA GLY A 638 -8.14 6.73 12.40
C GLY A 638 -8.11 6.20 13.83
N GLU A 639 -9.27 5.97 14.40
CA GLU A 639 -9.41 5.47 15.77
C GLU A 639 -8.97 4.00 15.91
N ALA A 640 -8.83 3.27 14.81
CA ALA A 640 -8.31 1.90 14.82
C ALA A 640 -6.78 1.81 15.01
N GLY A 641 -6.11 2.95 15.10
CA GLY A 641 -4.68 3.00 15.36
C GLY A 641 -3.84 3.02 14.10
N VAL A 642 -2.66 2.41 14.14
CA VAL A 642 -1.70 2.34 13.04
C VAL A 642 -1.31 0.89 12.79
N ARG A 643 -1.33 0.46 11.53
CA ARG A 643 -0.81 -0.85 11.11
C ARG A 643 0.51 -0.69 10.37
N LEU A 644 1.45 -1.56 10.70
CA LEU A 644 2.66 -1.78 9.90
C LEU A 644 2.44 -2.98 9.01
N LEU A 645 2.56 -2.77 7.70
CA LEU A 645 2.38 -3.79 6.70
C LEU A 645 3.72 -4.16 6.07
N ALA A 646 3.99 -5.45 5.94
CA ALA A 646 5.08 -5.96 5.15
C ALA A 646 4.84 -5.71 3.66
N ARG A 647 5.86 -5.90 2.84
CA ARG A 647 5.85 -5.76 1.38
C ARG A 647 4.67 -6.47 0.70
N GLY A 648 4.25 -7.62 1.24
CA GLY A 648 3.11 -8.40 0.76
C GLY A 648 1.76 -8.06 1.39
N GLY A 649 1.61 -6.95 2.12
CA GLY A 649 0.37 -6.58 2.80
C GLY A 649 0.10 -7.32 4.11
N ARG A 650 0.98 -8.22 4.54
CA ARG A 650 0.84 -8.91 5.83
C ARG A 650 1.06 -7.92 6.97
N VAL A 651 0.18 -7.93 7.95
CA VAL A 651 0.31 -7.13 9.17
C VAL A 651 1.52 -7.63 9.99
N VAL A 652 2.47 -6.73 10.24
CA VAL A 652 3.68 -6.98 11.05
C VAL A 652 3.47 -6.53 12.49
N ALA A 653 2.77 -5.41 12.67
CA ALA A 653 2.43 -4.86 13.97
C ALA A 653 1.18 -3.99 13.89
N GLU A 654 0.46 -3.91 15.01
CA GLU A 654 -0.64 -2.99 15.25
C GLU A 654 -0.30 -2.12 16.46
N LEU A 655 -0.49 -0.81 16.32
CA LEU A 655 -0.22 0.19 17.35
C LEU A 655 -1.53 0.88 17.71
N ASP A 656 -1.95 0.79 18.98
CA ASP A 656 -3.29 1.17 19.44
C ASP A 656 -3.53 2.68 19.58
N GLN A 657 -2.58 3.53 19.21
CA GLN A 657 -2.78 4.98 19.27
C GLN A 657 -3.52 5.49 18.02
N PRO A 658 -4.62 6.23 18.21
CA PRO A 658 -5.37 6.82 17.11
C PRO A 658 -4.50 7.67 16.19
N ALA A 659 -4.70 7.54 14.87
CA ALA A 659 -3.96 8.29 13.87
C ALA A 659 -4.80 8.60 12.64
N HIS A 660 -4.89 9.88 12.27
CA HIS A 660 -5.45 10.35 11.00
C HIS A 660 -4.35 10.90 10.07
N ARG A 661 -3.18 11.25 10.63
CA ARG A 661 -1.99 11.63 9.90
C ARG A 661 -0.77 11.01 10.57
N LEU A 662 0.28 10.78 9.79
CA LEU A 662 1.57 10.28 10.24
C LEU A 662 2.64 11.30 9.87
N VAL A 663 3.46 11.70 10.81
CA VAL A 663 4.69 12.45 10.57
C VAL A 663 5.84 11.49 10.80
N VAL A 664 6.58 11.17 9.73
CA VAL A 664 7.57 10.09 9.76
C VAL A 664 8.97 10.67 9.91
N SER A 665 9.84 10.01 10.70
CA SER A 665 11.24 10.39 10.79
C SER A 665 11.99 10.13 9.46
N ASP A 666 13.02 10.88 9.18
CA ASP A 666 13.86 10.72 7.97
C ASP A 666 14.41 9.30 7.83
N HIS A 667 14.65 8.60 8.95
CA HIS A 667 15.11 7.22 8.97
C HIS A 667 13.98 6.18 8.85
N GLY A 668 12.71 6.60 8.99
CA GLY A 668 11.55 5.72 8.92
C GLY A 668 11.43 4.71 10.08
N ASP A 669 12.18 4.89 11.15
CA ASP A 669 12.15 4.07 12.36
C ASP A 669 11.11 4.51 13.38
N ARG A 670 10.70 5.77 13.32
CA ARG A 670 9.75 6.44 14.24
C ARG A 670 8.75 7.28 13.47
N ALA A 671 7.63 7.58 14.14
CA ALA A 671 6.67 8.56 13.64
C ALA A 671 5.93 9.24 14.80
N ILE A 672 5.25 10.34 14.46
CA ILE A 672 4.27 11.00 15.31
C ILE A 672 2.90 10.74 14.69
N ALA A 673 2.02 10.11 15.44
CA ALA A 673 0.62 9.93 15.06
C ALA A 673 -0.18 11.14 15.50
N LEU A 674 -1.01 11.67 14.60
CA LEU A 674 -1.89 12.80 14.86
C LEU A 674 -3.34 12.34 14.70
N ALA A 675 -4.10 12.36 15.79
CA ALA A 675 -5.54 12.11 15.77
C ALA A 675 -6.32 13.41 15.95
N ARG A 676 -7.22 13.70 15.03
CA ARG A 676 -7.99 14.95 15.06
C ARG A 676 -9.05 14.91 16.17
N ARG A 677 -9.12 15.98 16.95
CA ARG A 677 -10.06 16.21 18.06
C ARG A 677 -10.65 17.62 17.96
N GLY A 678 -11.72 17.77 17.19
CA GLY A 678 -12.27 19.10 16.91
C GLY A 678 -11.22 20.02 16.26
N ASP A 679 -10.86 21.10 16.95
CA ASP A 679 -9.85 22.06 16.49
C ASP A 679 -8.43 21.73 16.97
N SER A 680 -8.22 20.63 17.70
CA SER A 680 -6.92 20.19 18.22
C SER A 680 -6.51 18.84 17.64
N TRP A 681 -5.24 18.49 17.85
CA TRP A 681 -4.66 17.22 17.52
C TRP A 681 -4.18 16.53 18.79
N ARG A 682 -4.58 15.27 18.98
CA ARG A 682 -3.95 14.37 19.94
C ARG A 682 -2.72 13.78 19.27
N LEU A 683 -1.57 13.91 19.92
CA LEU A 683 -0.29 13.45 19.44
C LEU A 683 0.15 12.19 20.19
N ALA A 684 0.71 11.24 19.47
CA ALA A 684 1.34 10.05 20.04
C ALA A 684 2.65 9.76 19.33
N ARG A 685 3.62 9.22 20.05
CA ARG A 685 4.90 8.78 19.51
C ARG A 685 4.82 7.33 19.14
N LEU A 686 5.30 7.01 17.97
CA LEU A 686 5.38 5.65 17.45
C LEU A 686 6.84 5.27 17.27
N ASP A 687 7.23 4.12 17.78
CA ASP A 687 8.52 3.47 17.51
C ASP A 687 8.25 2.18 16.75
N PHE A 688 8.61 2.17 15.47
CA PHE A 688 8.35 1.06 14.58
C PHE A 688 9.32 -0.11 14.82
N SER A 689 10.55 0.19 15.28
CA SER A 689 11.56 -0.82 15.60
C SER A 689 11.18 -1.59 16.85
N LEU A 690 10.72 -0.89 17.90
CA LEU A 690 10.28 -1.48 19.14
C LEU A 690 8.80 -1.90 19.12
N ARG A 691 8.06 -1.56 18.06
CA ARG A 691 6.61 -1.77 17.92
C ARG A 691 5.81 -1.21 19.08
N ARG A 692 6.18 -0.01 19.53
CA ARG A 692 5.58 0.70 20.66
C ARG A 692 4.89 1.98 20.22
N ALA A 693 3.83 2.32 20.94
CA ALA A 693 3.15 3.58 20.81
C ALA A 693 2.90 4.19 22.19
N GLU A 694 3.14 5.49 22.32
CA GLU A 694 3.00 6.23 23.57
C GLU A 694 2.20 7.51 23.31
N ALA A 695 1.15 7.75 24.09
CA ALA A 695 0.44 9.02 24.06
C ALA A 695 1.38 10.16 24.49
N TRP A 696 1.38 11.25 23.75
CA TRP A 696 2.29 12.37 24.01
C TRP A 696 1.57 13.57 24.62
N CYS A 697 0.86 14.35 23.80
CA CYS A 697 0.18 15.56 24.24
C CYS A 697 -0.99 15.91 23.27
N GLU A 698 -1.74 16.94 23.63
CA GLU A 698 -2.69 17.58 22.72
C GLU A 698 -2.20 18.99 22.36
N ALA A 699 -2.34 19.36 21.09
CA ALA A 699 -1.93 20.67 20.59
C ALA A 699 -2.86 21.21 19.50
N ARG A 700 -3.00 22.53 19.41
CA ARG A 700 -3.59 23.19 18.25
C ARG A 700 -2.49 23.55 17.28
N LEU A 701 -2.56 22.94 16.11
CA LEU A 701 -1.60 23.17 15.04
C LEU A 701 -2.31 23.77 13.84
N ASP A 702 -1.80 24.90 13.35
CA ASP A 702 -2.26 25.52 12.11
C ASP A 702 -1.66 24.81 10.89
N ALA A 703 -0.36 24.52 10.96
CA ALA A 703 0.39 23.76 9.97
C ALA A 703 1.52 22.96 10.64
N PHE A 704 1.98 21.92 10.00
CA PHE A 704 3.09 21.08 10.46
C PHE A 704 3.82 20.43 9.27
N ALA A 705 5.12 20.20 9.44
CA ALA A 705 5.90 19.46 8.46
C ALA A 705 5.48 17.99 8.42
N PRO A 706 5.36 17.36 7.23
CA PRO A 706 4.94 15.96 7.08
C PRO A 706 6.00 14.94 7.52
N ASP A 707 7.22 15.40 7.78
CA ASP A 707 8.36 14.62 8.23
C ASP A 707 9.20 15.39 9.25
N TYR A 708 10.15 14.69 9.91
CA TYR A 708 11.07 15.28 10.88
C TYR A 708 12.41 14.51 10.93
N ASP A 709 13.45 15.10 11.52
CA ASP A 709 14.80 14.53 11.53
C ASP A 709 15.03 13.40 12.56
N GLY A 710 13.98 13.02 13.30
CA GLY A 710 14.06 12.05 14.39
C GLY A 710 14.13 12.70 15.78
N ALA A 711 14.47 13.98 15.88
CA ALA A 711 14.55 14.75 17.12
C ALA A 711 13.69 16.02 17.10
N LEU A 712 13.75 16.82 16.04
CA LEU A 712 13.07 18.11 15.90
C LEU A 712 11.98 18.04 14.83
N TRP A 713 10.78 18.46 15.20
CA TRP A 713 9.62 18.56 14.33
C TRP A 713 9.14 20.00 14.18
N PHE A 714 9.00 20.48 12.94
CA PHE A 714 8.53 21.84 12.66
C PHE A 714 7.01 21.91 12.67
N VAL A 715 6.48 22.73 13.57
CA VAL A 715 5.05 22.97 13.74
C VAL A 715 4.77 24.45 13.87
N ALA A 716 3.61 24.86 13.43
CA ALA A 716 3.13 26.24 13.62
C ALA A 716 1.74 26.23 14.26
N GLY A 717 1.53 27.19 15.16
CA GLY A 717 0.29 27.42 15.86
C GLY A 717 0.22 28.85 16.40
N ALA A 718 -0.58 29.05 17.45
CA ALA A 718 -0.79 30.38 18.03
C ALA A 718 0.51 31.06 18.53
N ASP A 719 1.51 30.27 18.95
CA ASP A 719 2.78 30.77 19.48
C ASP A 719 3.82 31.10 18.38
N GLY A 720 3.48 30.79 17.13
CA GLY A 720 4.34 30.97 15.96
C GLY A 720 4.87 29.65 15.40
N LEU A 721 6.02 29.71 14.72
CA LEU A 721 6.75 28.52 14.23
C LEU A 721 7.66 28.00 15.34
N LEU A 722 7.59 26.70 15.61
CA LEU A 722 8.42 26.00 16.59
C LEU A 722 9.16 24.84 15.91
N ALA A 723 10.44 24.66 16.26
CA ALA A 723 11.14 23.39 16.12
C ALA A 723 10.94 22.62 17.44
N ALA A 724 9.93 21.77 17.47
CA ALA A 724 9.51 21.06 18.66
C ALA A 724 10.39 19.83 18.91
N GLU A 725 10.87 19.66 20.14
CA GLU A 725 11.64 18.49 20.55
C GLU A 725 10.71 17.29 20.76
N THR A 726 10.88 16.25 19.97
CA THR A 726 9.99 15.07 19.98
C THR A 726 10.17 14.19 21.21
N THR A 727 11.27 14.34 21.96
CA THR A 727 11.55 13.60 23.22
C THR A 727 11.02 14.32 24.46
N ALA A 728 10.66 15.60 24.37
CA ALA A 728 10.12 16.37 25.49
C ALA A 728 8.74 15.87 25.93
N LYS A 729 8.40 16.03 27.21
CA LYS A 729 7.08 15.59 27.75
C LYS A 729 5.89 16.36 27.16
N ARG A 730 6.11 17.56 26.66
CA ARG A 730 5.11 18.42 26.02
C ARG A 730 5.65 18.88 24.66
N LEU A 731 4.81 19.52 23.88
CA LEU A 731 5.23 20.15 22.64
C LEU A 731 5.99 21.45 22.97
N ASP A 732 7.22 21.32 23.41
CA ASP A 732 8.10 22.43 23.74
C ASP A 732 9.07 22.67 22.61
N GLY A 733 9.26 23.96 22.21
CA GLY A 733 10.19 24.33 21.16
C GLY A 733 11.62 24.38 21.67
N ALA A 734 12.52 23.61 21.08
CA ALA A 734 13.95 23.84 21.19
C ALA A 734 14.36 25.19 20.57
N TRP A 735 13.58 25.65 19.61
CA TRP A 735 13.68 26.93 18.93
C TRP A 735 12.29 27.38 18.49
N GLY A 736 12.07 28.70 18.43
CA GLY A 736 10.80 29.24 17.96
C GLY A 736 10.89 30.69 17.49
N VAL A 737 9.99 31.08 16.60
CA VAL A 737 9.84 32.44 16.08
C VAL A 737 8.37 32.82 15.97
N ARG A 738 8.02 34.03 16.37
CA ARG A 738 6.66 34.58 16.19
C ARG A 738 6.41 34.84 14.71
N LEU A 739 5.24 34.44 14.24
CA LEU A 739 4.79 34.73 12.88
C LEU A 739 3.91 35.98 12.84
N PRO A 740 3.98 36.79 11.78
CA PRO A 740 3.10 37.97 11.60
C PRO A 740 1.66 37.60 11.27
N GLY A 741 1.40 36.34 11.01
CA GLY A 741 0.09 35.77 10.64
C GLY A 741 0.01 34.27 10.86
N THR A 742 -0.96 33.64 10.23
CA THR A 742 -1.20 32.20 10.35
C THR A 742 -0.38 31.40 9.33
N ALA A 743 0.32 30.36 9.76
CA ALA A 743 0.96 29.44 8.84
C ALA A 743 -0.09 28.60 8.09
N LEU A 744 0.04 28.52 6.77
CA LEU A 744 -0.85 27.76 5.91
C LEU A 744 -0.29 26.37 5.57
N ALA A 745 1.00 26.30 5.27
CA ALA A 745 1.69 25.05 4.91
C ALA A 745 3.16 25.12 5.37
N ILE A 746 3.73 23.96 5.68
CA ILE A 746 5.15 23.79 6.02
C ILE A 746 5.66 22.57 5.28
N ALA A 747 6.84 22.71 4.65
CA ALA A 747 7.57 21.59 4.07
C ALA A 747 9.03 21.62 4.53
N ARG A 748 9.65 20.44 4.58
CA ARG A 748 11.00 20.28 5.06
C ARG A 748 11.79 19.27 4.24
N THR A 749 13.08 19.48 4.16
CA THR A 749 14.12 18.49 3.85
C THR A 749 15.20 18.57 4.94
N PRO A 750 16.17 17.65 5.00
CA PRO A 750 17.28 17.76 5.94
C PRO A 750 18.07 19.08 5.87
N ALA A 751 18.03 19.78 4.72
CA ALA A 751 18.78 21.00 4.50
C ALA A 751 17.94 22.28 4.60
N ARG A 752 16.61 22.20 4.44
CA ARG A 752 15.72 23.38 4.34
C ARG A 752 14.35 23.14 4.97
N CYS A 753 13.77 24.24 5.47
CA CYS A 753 12.37 24.30 5.90
C CYS A 753 11.72 25.54 5.32
N SER A 754 10.66 25.37 4.54
CA SER A 754 9.90 26.47 3.96
C SER A 754 8.46 26.48 4.48
N LEU A 755 7.90 27.68 4.69
CA LEU A 755 6.53 27.84 5.15
C LEU A 755 5.86 29.06 4.52
N ILE A 756 4.56 28.98 4.38
CA ILE A 756 3.72 30.09 3.92
C ILE A 756 3.01 30.70 5.12
N VAL A 757 3.18 31.99 5.30
CA VAL A 757 2.55 32.79 6.36
C VAL A 757 1.51 33.72 5.74
N ALA A 758 0.25 33.58 6.12
CA ALA A 758 -0.84 34.46 5.71
C ALA A 758 -1.06 35.54 6.76
N GLY A 759 -0.71 36.77 6.40
CA GLY A 759 -0.92 37.98 7.20
C GLY A 759 -1.71 39.04 6.42
N GLU A 760 -1.42 40.33 6.66
CA GLU A 760 -1.89 41.44 5.79
C GLU A 760 -1.37 41.21 4.37
N GLU A 761 -0.08 40.94 4.26
CA GLU A 761 0.58 40.40 3.07
C GLU A 761 0.96 38.95 3.36
N SER A 762 0.81 38.04 2.38
CA SER A 762 1.30 36.68 2.55
C SER A 762 2.78 36.62 2.20
N GLU A 763 3.53 35.80 2.93
CA GLU A 763 4.98 35.71 2.79
C GLU A 763 5.38 34.22 2.72
N LEU A 764 6.42 33.94 1.93
CA LEU A 764 7.15 32.68 1.91
C LEU A 764 8.44 32.86 2.70
N TRP A 765 8.61 32.05 3.73
CA TRP A 765 9.81 32.02 4.55
C TRP A 765 10.57 30.72 4.31
N THR A 766 11.91 30.83 4.12
CA THR A 766 12.77 29.64 3.94
C THR A 766 13.94 29.71 4.91
N TYR A 767 14.08 28.68 5.72
CA TYR A 767 15.15 28.46 6.68
C TYR A 767 16.14 27.44 6.15
N GLU A 768 17.43 27.69 6.39
CA GLU A 768 18.49 26.70 6.20
C GLU A 768 18.65 25.86 7.47
N LEU A 769 18.70 24.55 7.31
CA LEU A 769 18.86 23.57 8.38
C LEU A 769 20.28 22.98 8.35
N PRO A 770 20.83 22.50 9.47
CA PRO A 770 20.26 22.54 10.83
C PRO A 770 20.44 23.86 11.58
N ALA A 771 21.10 24.86 10.96
CA ALA A 771 21.49 26.11 11.63
C ALA A 771 20.30 27.02 11.96
N LEU A 772 19.10 26.76 11.46
CA LEU A 772 17.87 27.55 11.68
C LEU A 772 18.00 29.00 11.25
N ILE A 773 18.73 29.26 10.17
CA ILE A 773 18.97 30.62 9.63
C ILE A 773 17.92 30.95 8.59
N LEU A 774 17.18 32.03 8.79
CA LEU A 774 16.25 32.57 7.80
C LEU A 774 17.05 33.10 6.59
N ARG A 775 16.87 32.43 5.43
CA ARG A 775 17.58 32.81 4.19
C ARG A 775 16.72 33.62 3.24
N ARG A 776 15.42 33.36 3.24
CA ARG A 776 14.49 33.99 2.30
C ARG A 776 13.22 34.39 3.03
N ARG A 777 12.72 35.59 2.72
CA ARG A 777 11.44 36.10 3.17
C ARG A 777 10.86 36.95 2.05
N ASP A 778 10.00 36.36 1.24
CA ASP A 778 9.49 37.00 0.03
C ASP A 778 7.98 37.20 0.13
N PRO A 779 7.45 38.30 -0.35
CA PRO A 779 6.03 38.52 -0.46
C PRO A 779 5.46 37.59 -1.52
N VAL A 780 4.29 36.98 -1.22
CA VAL A 780 3.59 36.07 -2.10
C VAL A 780 2.14 36.53 -2.27
N THR A 781 1.67 36.58 -3.51
CA THR A 781 0.26 36.89 -3.80
C THR A 781 -0.53 35.58 -3.86
N LEU A 782 -1.39 35.35 -2.85
CA LEU A 782 -2.32 34.22 -2.83
C LEU A 782 -3.74 34.68 -3.17
N ALA A 783 -4.49 33.86 -3.91
CA ALA A 783 -5.89 34.13 -4.18
C ALA A 783 -6.70 34.20 -2.87
N PRO A 784 -7.69 35.12 -2.75
CA PRO A 784 -8.50 35.26 -1.53
C PRO A 784 -9.24 33.97 -1.15
N ALA A 785 -9.60 33.14 -2.12
CA ALA A 785 -10.20 31.84 -1.90
C ALA A 785 -9.20 30.86 -1.26
N THR A 786 -7.95 30.85 -1.69
CA THR A 786 -6.85 30.03 -1.16
C THR A 786 -6.54 30.37 0.27
N ARG A 787 -6.44 31.66 0.61
CA ARG A 787 -6.25 32.12 2.00
C ARG A 787 -7.35 31.60 2.94
N ARG A 788 -8.61 31.60 2.49
CA ARG A 788 -9.75 31.11 3.29
C ARG A 788 -9.82 29.59 3.37
N SER A 789 -9.55 28.90 2.27
CA SER A 789 -9.66 27.45 2.18
C SER A 789 -8.42 26.71 2.66
N ARG A 790 -7.28 27.41 2.84
CA ARG A 790 -5.95 26.85 3.17
C ARG A 790 -5.46 25.78 2.18
N ARG A 791 -5.92 25.85 0.90
CA ARG A 791 -5.53 24.90 -0.13
C ARG A 791 -4.31 25.39 -0.89
N VAL A 792 -3.17 25.31 -0.24
CA VAL A 792 -1.88 25.68 -0.80
C VAL A 792 -0.84 24.72 -0.31
N ALA A 793 0.08 24.33 -1.18
CA ALA A 793 1.25 23.53 -0.82
C ALA A 793 2.52 24.33 -1.07
N VAL A 794 3.56 23.99 -0.31
CA VAL A 794 4.91 24.53 -0.47
C VAL A 794 5.88 23.36 -0.55
N SER A 795 6.93 23.46 -1.40
CA SER A 795 8.08 22.58 -1.35
C SER A 795 9.12 23.10 -0.35
N ALA A 796 10.03 22.25 0.08
CA ALA A 796 11.14 22.68 0.95
C ALA A 796 12.11 23.67 0.25
N GLU A 797 12.14 23.63 -1.07
CA GLU A 797 12.91 24.52 -1.94
C GLU A 797 12.26 25.91 -2.07
N GLY A 798 10.98 26.04 -1.70
CA GLY A 798 10.21 27.29 -1.74
C GLY A 798 9.28 27.39 -2.95
N ASP A 799 9.06 26.32 -3.72
CA ASP A 799 8.02 26.31 -4.75
C ASP A 799 6.65 26.29 -4.08
N LEU A 800 5.70 26.97 -4.70
CA LEU A 800 4.35 27.08 -4.17
C LEU A 800 3.34 26.67 -5.23
N ALA A 801 2.33 25.91 -4.84
CA ALA A 801 1.23 25.52 -5.69
C ALA A 801 -0.12 25.81 -5.06
N GLU A 802 -1.01 26.47 -5.82
CA GLU A 802 -2.40 26.67 -5.43
C GLU A 802 -3.36 26.26 -6.57
N PRO A 803 -4.47 25.57 -6.27
CA PRO A 803 -5.49 25.28 -7.27
C PRO A 803 -6.37 26.53 -7.46
N SER A 804 -6.69 26.85 -8.70
CA SER A 804 -7.69 27.88 -9.00
C SER A 804 -9.05 27.46 -8.43
N ALA A 805 -9.79 28.41 -7.86
CA ALA A 805 -11.18 28.18 -7.50
C ALA A 805 -11.96 27.93 -8.82
N GLY A 806 -12.50 26.73 -8.98
CA GLY A 806 -13.22 26.31 -10.16
C GLY A 806 -14.26 27.36 -10.57
N LEU A 807 -14.20 27.81 -11.79
CA LEU A 807 -15.23 28.66 -12.40
C LEU A 807 -16.46 27.80 -12.70
N PRO A 808 -17.69 28.31 -12.51
CA PRO A 808 -18.92 27.53 -12.67
C PRO A 808 -19.23 27.09 -14.09
N ALA A 809 -18.42 27.41 -15.08
CA ALA A 809 -18.67 27.11 -16.48
C ALA A 809 -17.45 26.58 -17.28
N GLY A 810 -16.32 26.29 -16.66
CA GLY A 810 -15.12 25.84 -17.35
C GLY A 810 -14.72 24.41 -16.97
N ARG A 811 -14.57 23.58 -17.96
CA ARG A 811 -14.13 22.17 -17.85
C ARG A 811 -12.65 21.99 -17.47
N LYS A 812 -12.04 22.96 -16.77
CA LYS A 812 -10.61 22.95 -16.45
C LYS A 812 -10.37 23.50 -15.06
N ILE A 813 -9.51 22.82 -14.30
CA ILE A 813 -8.93 23.29 -13.05
C ILE A 813 -7.49 23.66 -13.33
N THR A 814 -7.06 24.85 -12.92
CA THR A 814 -5.67 25.28 -13.11
C THR A 814 -4.89 25.09 -11.82
N LEU A 815 -3.76 24.39 -11.87
CA LEU A 815 -2.77 24.36 -10.82
C LEU A 815 -1.75 25.46 -11.10
N GLN A 816 -1.80 26.55 -10.30
CA GLN A 816 -0.87 27.66 -10.43
C GLN A 816 0.40 27.36 -9.64
N ILE A 817 1.54 27.32 -10.31
CA ILE A 817 2.86 27.26 -9.70
C ILE A 817 3.41 28.69 -9.59
N HIS A 818 3.82 29.10 -8.38
CA HIS A 818 4.40 30.41 -8.17
C HIS A 818 5.78 30.49 -8.88
N GLU A 819 6.03 31.56 -9.61
CA GLU A 819 7.21 31.73 -10.47
C GLU A 819 7.34 30.68 -11.61
N GLY A 820 6.27 29.89 -11.85
CA GLY A 820 6.23 28.83 -12.86
C GLY A 820 4.98 28.88 -13.75
N PRO A 821 4.82 27.90 -14.63
CA PRO A 821 3.67 27.84 -15.53
C PRO A 821 2.38 27.50 -14.78
N ALA A 822 1.27 28.01 -15.27
CA ALA A 822 -0.06 27.55 -14.91
C ALA A 822 -0.37 26.24 -15.65
N ILE A 823 -0.65 25.17 -14.93
CA ILE A 823 -0.91 23.84 -15.50
C ILE A 823 -2.40 23.59 -15.53
N GLU A 824 -2.93 23.45 -16.74
CA GLU A 824 -4.35 23.15 -16.94
C GLU A 824 -4.58 21.65 -16.76
N ILE A 825 -5.48 21.30 -15.85
CA ILE A 825 -5.92 19.93 -15.61
C ILE A 825 -7.28 19.76 -16.28
N PRO A 826 -7.39 18.96 -17.35
CA PRO A 826 -8.68 18.68 -17.98
C PRO A 826 -9.53 17.84 -17.02
N PHE A 827 -10.75 18.29 -16.74
CA PHE A 827 -11.69 17.57 -15.90
C PHE A 827 -13.11 17.80 -16.40
N ASP A 828 -13.77 16.73 -16.84
CA ASP A 828 -15.08 16.78 -17.51
C ASP A 828 -16.29 16.79 -16.54
N GLY A 829 -16.07 16.96 -15.24
CA GLY A 829 -17.13 16.87 -14.22
C GLY A 829 -17.28 18.11 -13.36
N SER A 830 -18.35 18.16 -12.56
CA SER A 830 -18.48 19.08 -11.42
C SER A 830 -17.60 18.55 -10.27
N GLY A 831 -16.34 18.92 -10.23
CA GLY A 831 -15.40 18.52 -9.21
C GLY A 831 -14.89 19.70 -8.38
N ARG A 832 -14.44 19.40 -7.17
CA ARG A 832 -13.82 20.36 -6.26
C ARG A 832 -12.36 19.99 -6.05
N ALA A 833 -11.43 20.89 -6.38
CA ALA A 833 -10.02 20.68 -6.07
C ALA A 833 -9.82 20.52 -4.54
N GLY A 834 -9.04 19.53 -4.14
CA GLY A 834 -8.60 19.32 -2.76
C GLY A 834 -7.31 20.09 -2.45
N GLU A 835 -6.62 19.67 -1.41
CA GLU A 835 -5.34 20.23 -1.00
C GLU A 835 -4.22 19.61 -1.88
N PRO A 836 -3.43 20.42 -2.61
CA PRO A 836 -2.31 19.91 -3.36
C PRO A 836 -1.18 19.46 -2.43
N VAL A 837 -0.26 18.64 -2.92
CA VAL A 837 0.99 18.28 -2.24
C VAL A 837 2.16 18.43 -3.21
N LEU A 838 3.31 18.90 -2.69
CA LEU A 838 4.53 19.17 -3.45
C LEU A 838 5.72 18.45 -2.82
N ALA A 839 6.56 17.81 -3.65
CA ALA A 839 7.85 17.28 -3.21
C ALA A 839 8.82 17.14 -4.39
N GLY A 840 9.97 17.81 -4.32
CA GLY A 840 10.94 17.85 -5.40
C GLY A 840 10.30 18.31 -6.71
N ASP A 841 10.50 17.59 -7.79
CA ASP A 841 10.00 17.92 -9.13
C ASP A 841 8.52 17.55 -9.36
N TRP A 842 7.78 17.20 -8.32
CA TRP A 842 6.44 16.65 -8.43
C TRP A 842 5.40 17.44 -7.65
N ALA A 843 4.20 17.52 -8.24
CA ALA A 843 2.99 17.98 -7.59
C ALA A 843 1.86 16.95 -7.76
N ALA A 844 1.03 16.74 -6.74
CA ALA A 844 -0.17 15.95 -6.85
C ALA A 844 -1.39 16.75 -6.39
N LEU A 845 -2.47 16.72 -7.19
CA LEU A 845 -3.72 17.42 -6.91
C LEU A 845 -4.90 16.44 -6.91
N PRO A 846 -5.62 16.27 -5.79
CA PRO A 846 -6.85 15.50 -5.76
C PRO A 846 -8.03 16.37 -6.19
N ILE A 847 -8.91 15.82 -7.03
CA ILE A 847 -10.16 16.42 -7.46
C ILE A 847 -11.29 15.52 -6.99
N HIS A 848 -12.16 16.04 -6.12
CA HIS A 848 -13.32 15.34 -5.58
C HIS A 848 -14.50 15.50 -6.56
N ALA A 849 -14.87 14.43 -7.22
CA ALA A 849 -16.08 14.31 -8.03
C ALA A 849 -17.26 13.79 -7.20
N SER A 850 -18.42 13.61 -7.84
CA SER A 850 -19.63 13.12 -7.17
C SER A 850 -19.51 11.67 -6.68
N ASP A 851 -18.78 10.84 -7.43
CA ASP A 851 -18.71 9.39 -7.24
C ASP A 851 -17.27 8.83 -7.24
N ALA A 852 -16.25 9.70 -7.35
CA ALA A 852 -14.86 9.31 -7.37
C ALA A 852 -13.94 10.44 -6.90
N ILE A 853 -12.71 10.10 -6.59
CA ILE A 853 -11.61 11.08 -6.45
C ILE A 853 -10.58 10.78 -7.53
N CYS A 854 -10.29 11.78 -8.36
CA CYS A 854 -9.22 11.73 -9.36
C CYS A 854 -8.00 12.45 -8.82
N VAL A 855 -6.86 11.79 -8.79
CA VAL A 855 -5.58 12.37 -8.36
C VAL A 855 -4.68 12.54 -9.57
N PHE A 856 -4.37 13.79 -9.89
CA PHE A 856 -3.49 14.16 -11.00
C PHE A 856 -2.07 14.37 -10.48
N LEU A 857 -1.13 13.64 -11.05
CA LEU A 857 0.30 13.77 -10.77
C LEU A 857 0.97 14.54 -11.90
N VAL A 858 1.61 15.64 -11.54
CA VAL A 858 2.24 16.59 -12.45
C VAL A 858 3.74 16.60 -12.23
N HIS A 859 4.50 16.55 -13.32
CA HIS A 859 5.95 16.75 -13.30
C HIS A 859 6.26 18.22 -13.60
N LEU A 860 6.73 18.95 -12.59
CA LEU A 860 6.91 20.40 -12.63
C LEU A 860 7.88 20.88 -13.74
N PRO A 861 9.07 20.25 -13.91
CA PRO A 861 10.00 20.68 -14.95
C PRO A 861 9.46 20.61 -16.39
N THR A 862 8.56 19.66 -16.65
CA THR A 862 7.94 19.51 -17.98
C THR A 862 6.55 20.16 -18.08
N ALA A 863 6.03 20.66 -16.95
CA ALA A 863 4.68 21.21 -16.84
C ALA A 863 3.57 20.29 -17.39
N ALA A 864 3.77 18.96 -17.27
CA ALA A 864 2.90 17.97 -17.88
C ALA A 864 2.30 17.02 -16.84
N ILE A 865 1.04 16.63 -17.04
CA ILE A 865 0.37 15.57 -16.28
C ILE A 865 1.00 14.25 -16.69
N ARG A 866 1.49 13.47 -15.72
CA ARG A 866 2.15 12.18 -15.93
C ARG A 866 1.34 10.99 -15.48
N ALA A 867 0.42 11.20 -14.54
CA ALA A 867 -0.52 10.15 -14.13
C ALA A 867 -1.87 10.74 -13.75
N GLU A 868 -2.92 9.97 -14.00
CA GLU A 868 -4.27 10.15 -13.51
C GLU A 868 -4.67 8.89 -12.76
N ILE A 869 -5.01 9.03 -11.47
CA ILE A 869 -5.38 7.90 -10.61
C ILE A 869 -6.80 8.12 -10.14
N THR A 870 -7.73 7.29 -10.59
CA THR A 870 -9.15 7.37 -10.25
C THR A 870 -9.50 6.38 -9.14
N LEU A 871 -10.03 6.88 -8.03
CA LEU A 871 -10.50 6.13 -6.88
C LEU A 871 -12.03 6.10 -6.86
N GLY A 872 -12.64 5.06 -7.42
CA GLY A 872 -14.09 4.93 -7.50
C GLY A 872 -14.77 4.89 -6.12
N ARG A 873 -15.85 5.66 -5.96
CA ARG A 873 -16.65 5.82 -4.72
C ARG A 873 -15.87 6.27 -3.48
N SER A 874 -14.69 6.81 -3.61
CA SER A 874 -14.00 7.47 -2.49
C SER A 874 -14.58 8.85 -2.22
N THR A 875 -14.69 9.19 -0.94
CA THR A 875 -15.09 10.53 -0.47
C THR A 875 -13.92 11.29 0.15
N ARG A 876 -12.87 10.58 0.54
CA ARG A 876 -11.66 11.14 1.12
C ARG A 876 -10.43 10.35 0.69
N VAL A 877 -9.36 11.09 0.41
CA VAL A 877 -8.03 10.54 0.15
C VAL A 877 -6.98 11.25 1.01
N GLY A 878 -6.08 10.50 1.62
CA GLY A 878 -4.83 10.97 2.18
C GLY A 878 -3.73 10.84 1.13
N LEU A 879 -3.05 11.94 0.85
CA LEU A 879 -1.94 11.99 -0.10
C LEU A 879 -0.63 12.19 0.66
N ARG A 880 0.38 11.44 0.27
CA ARG A 880 1.76 11.66 0.68
C ARG A 880 2.65 11.58 -0.55
N LEU A 881 3.33 12.67 -0.81
CA LEU A 881 4.29 12.77 -1.90
C LEU A 881 5.69 12.90 -1.32
N THR A 882 6.60 12.10 -1.84
CA THR A 882 8.04 12.16 -1.59
C THR A 882 8.76 12.30 -2.92
N ARG A 883 10.08 12.44 -2.92
CA ARG A 883 10.86 12.46 -4.18
C ARG A 883 10.76 11.16 -4.99
N HIS A 884 10.42 10.04 -4.34
CA HIS A 884 10.43 8.70 -4.94
C HIS A 884 9.05 8.07 -5.09
N TYR A 885 8.08 8.46 -4.27
CA TYR A 885 6.77 7.80 -4.22
C TYR A 885 5.63 8.78 -4.03
N LEU A 886 4.53 8.53 -4.76
CA LEU A 886 3.21 9.03 -4.41
C LEU A 886 2.45 7.92 -3.69
N THR A 887 2.02 8.16 -2.45
CA THR A 887 1.23 7.23 -1.67
C THR A 887 -0.17 7.78 -1.46
N LEU A 888 -1.16 6.94 -1.73
CA LEU A 888 -2.59 7.23 -1.60
C LEU A 888 -3.19 6.31 -0.54
N ALA A 889 -4.03 6.86 0.33
CA ALA A 889 -4.81 6.09 1.29
C ALA A 889 -6.23 6.65 1.32
N ASP A 890 -7.25 5.82 1.23
CA ASP A 890 -8.63 6.29 1.13
C ASP A 890 -9.58 5.71 2.17
N ASP A 891 -10.77 6.30 2.25
CA ASP A 891 -11.83 5.90 3.17
C ASP A 891 -12.44 4.53 2.86
N ARG A 892 -12.03 3.91 1.75
CA ARG A 892 -12.43 2.54 1.37
C ARG A 892 -11.32 1.50 1.66
N GLY A 893 -10.32 1.87 2.45
CA GLY A 893 -9.24 0.97 2.86
C GLY A 893 -8.26 0.60 1.75
N ARG A 894 -8.17 1.39 0.69
CA ARG A 894 -7.20 1.19 -0.39
C ARG A 894 -5.94 1.98 -0.08
N VAL A 895 -4.80 1.34 -0.18
CA VAL A 895 -3.48 1.96 -0.05
C VAL A 895 -2.68 1.65 -1.28
N VAL A 896 -2.32 2.67 -2.04
CA VAL A 896 -1.59 2.55 -3.30
C VAL A 896 -0.33 3.38 -3.24
N ALA A 897 0.79 2.83 -3.66
CA ALA A 897 2.05 3.55 -3.79
C ALA A 897 2.57 3.45 -5.23
N LEU A 898 2.70 4.60 -5.87
CA LEU A 898 3.26 4.76 -7.21
C LEU A 898 4.73 5.16 -7.10
N ASP A 899 5.60 4.44 -7.78
CA ASP A 899 7.02 4.75 -7.90
C ASP A 899 7.21 5.85 -8.97
N LEU A 900 7.79 6.97 -8.58
CA LEU A 900 7.96 8.13 -9.44
C LEU A 900 9.16 8.01 -10.41
N GLU A 901 10.06 7.07 -10.20
CA GLU A 901 11.16 6.83 -11.13
C GLU A 901 10.71 6.06 -12.38
N ASN A 902 9.77 5.12 -12.21
CA ASN A 902 9.39 4.20 -13.28
C ASN A 902 7.88 4.12 -13.57
N GLY A 903 7.03 4.87 -12.86
CA GLY A 903 5.58 4.88 -13.03
C GLY A 903 4.89 3.56 -12.65
N GLN A 904 5.50 2.74 -11.80
CA GLN A 904 4.92 1.46 -11.41
C GLN A 904 4.21 1.54 -10.07
N VAL A 905 3.08 0.84 -9.97
CA VAL A 905 2.41 0.63 -8.67
C VAL A 905 3.22 -0.37 -7.85
N ARG A 906 3.90 0.11 -6.81
CA ARG A 906 4.74 -0.70 -5.92
C ARG A 906 3.96 -1.38 -4.82
N ARG A 907 2.87 -0.75 -4.38
CA ARG A 907 1.97 -1.27 -3.34
C ARG A 907 0.55 -1.07 -3.79
N ASP A 908 -0.25 -2.06 -3.55
CA ASP A 908 -1.69 -2.05 -3.77
C ASP A 908 -2.33 -2.96 -2.72
N PHE A 909 -2.67 -2.36 -1.58
CA PHE A 909 -3.26 -3.08 -0.46
C PHE A 909 -4.74 -2.79 -0.33
N ARG A 910 -5.47 -3.79 0.18
CA ARG A 910 -6.85 -3.68 0.67
C ARG A 910 -6.84 -4.06 2.15
N LEU A 911 -7.29 -3.15 3.02
CA LEU A 911 -7.24 -3.28 4.49
C LEU A 911 -8.53 -3.83 5.07
#